data_d8b1fdd8d5a25231beab423a19253372
#
_entry.id   d8b1fdd8d5a25231beab423a19253372
#
_cell.length_a   1.000
_cell.length_b   1.000
_cell.length_c   1.000
_cell.angle_alpha   90.00
_cell.angle_beta   90.00
_cell.angle_gamma   90.00
#
_symmetry.space_group_name_H-M   'P 1'
#
loop_
_entity.id
_entity.type
_entity.pdbx_description
1 polymer ?
#
loop_
_entity_poly.entity_id
_entity_poly.type
_entity_poly.pdbx_seq_one_letter_code
_entity_poly.pdbx_strand_id
1 'polypeptide(L)'
;MIVYLANKTRFREDILSNRIEEIVHESFQGVLGKSVGASELAAWKNSLRHMDAVLEDAGIPENAGVAIEFNIPQTGKRVDFIVTGTRGDGQRTAVIVELKQWQEAKATTKDAIVSTFVGGREREVNHPSYQAWSYAMLIEDFNETVRQDPIHLRPCAYLHNCASGSELHAPFYAEHTKLAPAFLRDDAKKLREFIKAHVRYGDDGETMYRIRDGRIRPSKGLADHLASLMQGNREFYLIDEQKTVFETALHLATSSSPKNKNVLLVNGGPGTGKTVVAINLLVELTNRELVSQYVTKNSAPRAVYENKLTGTLKKSRISNLFVGSGAFTATPSNTFQGLIVDEAHRLNEKSGLFSNLGENQIKELIDAATFTVFFLDEDQRIHWKDIGNKTQIREWADSLGATVTEMDLESQFRCNGSDGYLAWIDRVLQIRETANTTLEGANYEFKVCESATELKELIERRNRLNNRARMVAGYCWDWLSRKTKSNPVPRDYDIKLDGGDFKAKWNLSEDGSLWIVKPASVQEVGCIHTCQGLELDYVGVIIGPDLVVRDGKVVTDAAKRSKGDSSIKGYKGLLKTDSVAAREKADLIIKNTYRTLMTRGTKGCYVYSTDPETNLYLQTQGAGALLPEFEEPEIPKTPPAYPFPILSPEEAANCPNAVPIFDIKIAAGDFSKEQWLQDCQYAELPDHFTAKPGFFLAQVVGESMNRRIPNGSWCLFRQPSDGSRNGKVVIVQSRDIQDPDTGGQYTVKIYRSEKTQNDDSWSHRSIRLEPDSNDTAFEALLLDDDTSADLKVIGEFVAIAG
;
A
#
# COMPACT_ATOMS: atom_id res chain seq x y z
N MET A 1 15.46 -10.61 -7.11
CA MET A 1 16.28 -11.86 -7.08
C MET A 1 16.20 -12.51 -8.45
N ILE A 2 17.30 -13.07 -8.99
CA ILE A 2 17.35 -13.68 -10.33
C ILE A 2 17.71 -15.15 -10.15
N VAL A 3 16.96 -16.05 -10.76
CA VAL A 3 17.23 -17.48 -10.68
C VAL A 3 18.41 -17.87 -11.58
N TYR A 4 18.41 -17.39 -12.83
CA TYR A 4 19.52 -17.63 -13.76
C TYR A 4 19.95 -16.32 -14.42
N LEU A 5 21.26 -16.08 -14.45
CA LEU A 5 21.86 -14.92 -15.11
C LEU A 5 23.14 -15.32 -15.83
N ALA A 6 23.18 -15.06 -17.13
CA ALA A 6 24.32 -15.34 -17.99
C ALA A 6 24.38 -14.35 -19.16
N ASN A 7 25.37 -14.45 -20.02
CA ASN A 7 25.31 -13.85 -21.36
C ASN A 7 24.75 -14.84 -22.40
N LYS A 8 24.44 -14.34 -23.60
CA LYS A 8 23.87 -15.14 -24.67
C LYS A 8 24.73 -16.39 -25.00
N THR A 9 26.06 -16.24 -25.06
CA THR A 9 26.97 -17.36 -25.35
C THR A 9 26.81 -18.47 -24.34
N ARG A 10 26.86 -18.14 -23.04
CA ARG A 10 26.74 -19.13 -21.97
C ARG A 10 25.35 -19.75 -21.93
N PHE A 11 24.29 -18.96 -22.10
CA PHE A 11 22.92 -19.48 -22.19
C PHE A 11 22.78 -20.53 -23.29
N ARG A 12 23.33 -20.29 -24.49
CA ARG A 12 23.30 -21.23 -25.60
C ARG A 12 24.10 -22.50 -25.31
N GLU A 13 25.27 -22.39 -24.67
CA GLU A 13 26.04 -23.57 -24.24
C GLU A 13 25.24 -24.44 -23.25
N ASP A 14 24.53 -23.84 -22.30
CA ASP A 14 23.72 -24.55 -21.32
C ASP A 14 22.49 -25.22 -21.99
N ILE A 15 21.90 -24.62 -23.00
CA ILE A 15 20.86 -25.24 -23.85
C ILE A 15 21.42 -26.42 -24.63
N LEU A 16 22.56 -26.25 -25.32
CA LEU A 16 23.19 -27.28 -26.13
C LEU A 16 23.65 -28.49 -25.31
N SER A 17 24.06 -28.26 -24.06
CA SER A 17 24.41 -29.33 -23.12
C SER A 17 23.20 -30.10 -22.58
N ASN A 18 21.96 -29.69 -22.90
CA ASN A 18 20.69 -30.21 -22.36
C ASN A 18 20.62 -30.17 -20.85
N ARG A 19 21.22 -29.16 -20.18
CA ARG A 19 21.28 -29.00 -18.75
C ARG A 19 20.57 -27.77 -18.25
N ILE A 20 20.04 -26.93 -19.13
CA ILE A 20 19.46 -25.63 -18.74
C ILE A 20 18.33 -25.78 -17.71
N GLU A 21 17.45 -26.78 -17.88
CA GLU A 21 16.36 -27.02 -16.94
C GLU A 21 16.87 -27.47 -15.56
N GLU A 22 17.96 -28.24 -15.51
CA GLU A 22 18.61 -28.66 -14.25
C GLU A 22 19.28 -27.46 -13.58
N ILE A 23 20.04 -26.65 -14.32
CA ILE A 23 20.74 -25.47 -13.81
C ILE A 23 19.73 -24.46 -13.24
N VAL A 24 18.65 -24.18 -13.97
CA VAL A 24 17.57 -23.28 -13.51
C VAL A 24 16.90 -23.85 -12.27
N HIS A 25 16.65 -25.16 -12.23
CA HIS A 25 16.03 -25.81 -11.09
C HIS A 25 16.91 -25.79 -9.83
N GLU A 26 18.19 -26.15 -9.96
CA GLU A 26 19.16 -26.08 -8.86
C GLU A 26 19.30 -24.65 -8.33
N SER A 27 19.42 -23.69 -9.21
CA SER A 27 19.46 -22.26 -8.86
C SER A 27 18.16 -21.81 -8.19
N PHE A 28 17.01 -22.26 -8.70
CA PHE A 28 15.71 -21.95 -8.13
C PHE A 28 15.59 -22.47 -6.69
N GLN A 29 16.00 -23.73 -6.46
CA GLN A 29 16.03 -24.32 -5.11
C GLN A 29 16.99 -23.57 -4.18
N GLY A 30 18.20 -23.24 -4.66
CA GLY A 30 19.21 -22.52 -3.89
C GLY A 30 18.79 -21.09 -3.53
N VAL A 31 18.08 -20.41 -4.45
CA VAL A 31 17.69 -19.00 -4.32
C VAL A 31 16.37 -18.83 -3.56
N LEU A 32 15.39 -19.70 -3.81
CA LEU A 32 14.01 -19.53 -3.28
C LEU A 32 13.63 -20.58 -2.23
N GLY A 33 14.50 -21.59 -2.00
CA GLY A 33 14.22 -22.66 -1.03
C GLY A 33 13.02 -23.55 -1.38
N LYS A 34 12.51 -23.46 -2.62
CA LYS A 34 11.32 -24.17 -3.10
C LYS A 34 11.69 -25.14 -4.22
N SER A 35 11.03 -26.28 -4.31
CA SER A 35 11.08 -27.16 -5.47
C SER A 35 9.93 -26.86 -6.43
N VAL A 36 10.19 -27.00 -7.72
CA VAL A 36 9.16 -26.83 -8.77
C VAL A 36 8.60 -28.19 -9.18
N GLY A 37 7.36 -28.17 -9.65
CA GLY A 37 6.70 -29.37 -10.15
C GLY A 37 7.21 -29.79 -11.53
N ALA A 38 7.02 -31.07 -11.89
CA ALA A 38 7.46 -31.61 -13.19
C ALA A 38 6.88 -30.86 -14.41
N SER A 39 5.69 -30.28 -14.28
CA SER A 39 5.06 -29.47 -15.33
C SER A 39 5.80 -28.14 -15.57
N GLU A 40 6.32 -27.50 -14.55
CA GLU A 40 7.07 -26.24 -14.65
C GLU A 40 8.46 -26.50 -15.24
N LEU A 41 9.12 -27.58 -14.83
CA LEU A 41 10.38 -28.03 -15.45
C LEU A 41 10.21 -28.30 -16.96
N ALA A 42 9.14 -28.99 -17.34
CA ALA A 42 8.84 -29.25 -18.74
C ALA A 42 8.52 -27.94 -19.50
N ALA A 43 7.89 -26.97 -18.83
CA ALA A 43 7.63 -25.66 -19.41
C ALA A 43 8.93 -24.90 -19.68
N TRP A 44 9.87 -24.87 -18.74
CA TRP A 44 11.19 -24.26 -18.96
C TRP A 44 11.93 -24.90 -20.12
N LYS A 45 12.03 -26.24 -20.14
CA LYS A 45 12.69 -26.96 -21.20
C LYS A 45 12.19 -26.60 -22.59
N ASN A 46 10.89 -26.48 -22.76
CA ASN A 46 10.29 -26.14 -24.03
C ASN A 46 10.47 -24.66 -24.38
N SER A 47 10.09 -23.77 -23.49
CA SER A 47 10.09 -22.34 -23.77
C SER A 47 11.50 -21.78 -23.99
N LEU A 48 12.51 -22.24 -23.22
CA LEU A 48 13.88 -21.77 -23.34
C LEU A 48 14.54 -22.18 -24.65
N ARG A 49 14.20 -23.35 -25.22
CA ARG A 49 14.66 -23.75 -26.56
C ARG A 49 14.09 -22.86 -27.65
N HIS A 50 12.84 -22.42 -27.53
CA HIS A 50 12.28 -21.45 -28.48
C HIS A 50 12.99 -20.11 -28.39
N MET A 51 13.38 -19.67 -27.19
CA MET A 51 14.16 -18.45 -27.00
C MET A 51 15.59 -18.59 -27.53
N ASP A 52 16.25 -19.74 -27.38
CA ASP A 52 17.55 -19.99 -28.00
C ASP A 52 17.47 -19.83 -29.52
N ALA A 53 16.48 -20.45 -30.17
CA ALA A 53 16.25 -20.30 -31.62
C ALA A 53 15.98 -18.82 -32.02
N VAL A 54 15.34 -18.02 -31.19
CA VAL A 54 15.16 -16.57 -31.42
C VAL A 54 16.49 -15.83 -31.29
N LEU A 55 17.31 -16.15 -30.30
CA LEU A 55 18.59 -15.48 -30.03
C LEU A 55 19.70 -15.95 -31.01
N GLU A 56 19.51 -17.01 -31.77
CA GLU A 56 20.46 -17.54 -32.77
C GLU A 56 20.57 -16.62 -33.98
N ASP A 57 21.19 -15.47 -33.80
CA ASP A 57 21.43 -14.48 -34.87
C ASP A 57 22.66 -13.65 -34.52
N ALA A 58 23.55 -13.42 -35.48
CA ALA A 58 24.77 -12.63 -35.31
C ALA A 58 24.48 -11.13 -35.04
N GLY A 59 23.27 -10.64 -35.33
CA GLY A 59 22.84 -9.27 -35.03
C GLY A 59 22.42 -9.05 -33.56
N ILE A 60 22.32 -10.13 -32.77
CA ILE A 60 22.17 -10.06 -31.32
C ILE A 60 23.55 -10.34 -30.72
N PRO A 61 24.13 -9.39 -29.96
CA PRO A 61 25.51 -9.53 -29.45
C PRO A 61 25.69 -10.78 -28.57
N GLU A 62 26.86 -11.44 -28.70
CA GLU A 62 27.18 -12.64 -27.93
C GLU A 62 27.24 -12.36 -26.41
N ASN A 63 27.60 -11.15 -26.05
CA ASN A 63 27.62 -10.69 -24.66
C ASN A 63 26.35 -9.96 -24.23
N ALA A 64 25.21 -10.09 -24.96
CA ALA A 64 23.91 -9.66 -24.48
C ALA A 64 23.56 -10.43 -23.20
N GLY A 65 23.10 -9.74 -22.16
CA GLY A 65 22.70 -10.36 -20.90
C GLY A 65 21.40 -11.14 -21.08
N VAL A 66 21.32 -12.32 -20.44
CA VAL A 66 20.14 -13.18 -20.39
C VAL A 66 19.80 -13.51 -18.95
N ALA A 67 18.59 -13.16 -18.51
CA ALA A 67 18.08 -13.54 -17.20
C ALA A 67 16.79 -14.34 -17.34
N ILE A 68 16.62 -15.36 -16.47
CA ILE A 68 15.46 -16.23 -16.43
C ILE A 68 14.88 -16.19 -15.02
N GLU A 69 13.55 -16.19 -14.91
CA GLU A 69 12.81 -16.20 -13.64
C GLU A 69 13.27 -15.07 -12.72
N PHE A 70 13.16 -13.83 -13.20
CA PHE A 70 13.43 -12.66 -12.38
C PHE A 70 12.25 -12.38 -11.45
N ASN A 71 12.46 -12.56 -10.15
CA ASN A 71 11.46 -12.23 -9.15
C ASN A 71 11.32 -10.71 -9.01
N ILE A 72 10.12 -10.20 -9.31
CA ILE A 72 9.82 -8.77 -9.17
C ILE A 72 9.81 -8.42 -7.67
N PRO A 73 10.64 -7.46 -7.22
CA PRO A 73 10.70 -7.08 -5.82
C PRO A 73 9.33 -6.77 -5.22
N GLN A 74 9.12 -7.12 -3.96
CA GLN A 74 7.87 -6.93 -3.21
C GLN A 74 6.65 -7.66 -3.77
N THR A 75 6.85 -8.62 -4.68
CA THR A 75 5.78 -9.44 -5.23
C THR A 75 6.19 -10.92 -5.24
N GLY A 76 5.20 -11.81 -5.33
CA GLY A 76 5.44 -13.23 -5.61
C GLY A 76 5.56 -13.55 -7.11
N LYS A 77 5.59 -12.52 -7.98
CA LYS A 77 5.59 -12.70 -9.45
C LYS A 77 6.99 -12.69 -10.03
N ARG A 78 7.13 -13.36 -11.13
CA ARG A 78 8.41 -13.54 -11.85
C ARG A 78 8.25 -13.19 -13.32
N VAL A 79 9.28 -12.59 -13.88
CA VAL A 79 9.41 -12.40 -15.33
C VAL A 79 10.10 -13.62 -15.90
N ASP A 80 9.49 -14.25 -16.89
CA ASP A 80 9.98 -15.51 -17.46
C ASP A 80 11.36 -15.37 -18.10
N PHE A 81 11.55 -14.33 -18.95
CA PHE A 81 12.79 -14.13 -19.69
C PHE A 81 13.11 -12.65 -19.92
N ILE A 82 14.36 -12.26 -19.73
CA ILE A 82 14.83 -10.89 -19.99
C ILE A 82 16.12 -10.93 -20.82
N VAL A 83 16.21 -10.07 -21.85
CA VAL A 83 17.44 -9.83 -22.61
C VAL A 83 17.90 -8.40 -22.36
N THR A 84 19.17 -8.23 -21.96
CA THR A 84 19.72 -6.90 -21.66
C THR A 84 20.87 -6.52 -22.59
N GLY A 85 21.07 -5.22 -22.70
CA GLY A 85 22.13 -4.62 -23.47
C GLY A 85 21.93 -3.11 -23.60
N THR A 86 22.56 -2.51 -24.63
CA THR A 86 22.41 -1.09 -24.92
C THR A 86 21.91 -0.87 -26.35
N ARG A 87 21.18 0.18 -26.55
CA ARG A 87 20.71 0.65 -27.86
C ARG A 87 21.86 1.34 -28.64
N GLY A 88 21.58 1.67 -29.90
CA GLY A 88 22.53 2.42 -30.75
C GLY A 88 22.89 3.80 -30.23
N ASP A 89 22.08 4.41 -29.38
CA ASP A 89 22.30 5.69 -28.69
C ASP A 89 23.04 5.53 -27.34
N GLY A 90 23.43 4.32 -26.96
CA GLY A 90 24.13 4.01 -25.72
C GLY A 90 23.21 3.86 -24.50
N GLN A 91 21.89 3.99 -24.67
CA GLN A 91 20.92 3.82 -23.57
C GLN A 91 20.75 2.35 -23.19
N ARG A 92 20.73 2.07 -21.87
CA ARG A 92 20.49 0.71 -21.36
C ARG A 92 19.06 0.27 -21.61
N THR A 93 18.92 -0.99 -21.99
CA THR A 93 17.61 -1.59 -22.32
C THR A 93 17.50 -2.98 -21.73
N ALA A 94 16.30 -3.31 -21.22
CA ALA A 94 15.91 -4.65 -20.87
C ALA A 94 14.62 -5.03 -21.65
N VAL A 95 14.72 -6.00 -22.53
CA VAL A 95 13.59 -6.60 -23.25
C VAL A 95 13.00 -7.67 -22.36
N ILE A 96 11.78 -7.45 -21.90
CA ILE A 96 11.01 -8.36 -21.03
C ILE A 96 10.14 -9.23 -21.94
N VAL A 97 10.30 -10.56 -21.86
CA VAL A 97 9.55 -11.50 -22.67
C VAL A 97 8.72 -12.40 -21.77
N GLU A 98 7.41 -12.25 -21.82
CA GLU A 98 6.46 -13.18 -21.21
C GLU A 98 6.25 -14.38 -22.10
N LEU A 99 6.51 -15.60 -21.60
CA LEU A 99 6.48 -16.83 -22.38
C LEU A 99 5.19 -17.60 -22.14
N LYS A 100 4.45 -17.92 -23.20
CA LYS A 100 3.21 -18.71 -23.10
C LYS A 100 3.26 -19.94 -24.01
N GLN A 101 2.84 -21.08 -23.45
CA GLN A 101 2.72 -22.35 -24.18
C GLN A 101 1.30 -22.59 -24.70
N TRP A 102 0.46 -21.58 -24.73
CA TRP A 102 -0.90 -21.70 -25.19
C TRP A 102 -0.97 -22.08 -26.67
N GLN A 103 -1.85 -22.99 -27.04
CA GLN A 103 -2.12 -23.37 -28.42
C GLN A 103 -3.11 -22.42 -29.08
N GLU A 104 -4.05 -21.90 -28.28
CA GLU A 104 -5.09 -20.96 -28.72
C GLU A 104 -5.49 -20.04 -27.58
N ALA A 105 -6.04 -18.90 -27.93
CA ALA A 105 -6.72 -17.99 -27.01
C ALA A 105 -7.93 -17.39 -27.71
N LYS A 106 -9.00 -17.14 -26.95
CA LYS A 106 -10.24 -16.54 -27.44
C LYS A 106 -10.43 -15.16 -26.81
N ALA A 107 -10.91 -14.21 -27.59
CA ALA A 107 -11.27 -12.90 -27.08
C ALA A 107 -12.46 -12.99 -26.13
N THR A 108 -12.50 -12.10 -25.16
CA THR A 108 -13.62 -11.89 -24.24
C THR A 108 -14.18 -10.48 -24.39
N THR A 109 -15.23 -10.15 -23.66
CA THR A 109 -15.78 -8.79 -23.59
C THR A 109 -15.13 -7.95 -22.49
N LYS A 110 -14.17 -8.52 -21.77
CA LYS A 110 -13.46 -7.89 -20.63
C LYS A 110 -12.13 -7.31 -21.06
N ASP A 111 -11.80 -6.10 -20.63
CA ASP A 111 -10.55 -5.43 -20.99
C ASP A 111 -9.33 -6.23 -20.51
N ALA A 112 -8.37 -6.43 -21.41
CA ALA A 112 -7.13 -7.18 -21.15
C ALA A 112 -7.33 -8.64 -20.66
N ILE A 113 -8.48 -9.27 -20.88
CA ILE A 113 -8.79 -10.64 -20.48
C ILE A 113 -9.09 -11.49 -21.70
N VAL A 114 -8.46 -12.67 -21.78
CA VAL A 114 -8.69 -13.68 -22.81
C VAL A 114 -9.08 -15.01 -22.16
N SER A 115 -9.76 -15.88 -22.92
CA SER A 115 -10.04 -17.25 -22.48
C SER A 115 -9.09 -18.22 -23.18
N THR A 116 -8.49 -19.12 -22.42
CA THR A 116 -7.59 -20.15 -22.92
C THR A 116 -7.65 -21.41 -22.07
N PHE A 117 -7.16 -22.52 -22.60
CA PHE A 117 -7.11 -23.80 -21.90
C PHE A 117 -5.85 -23.90 -21.04
N VAL A 118 -6.02 -23.76 -19.71
CA VAL A 118 -4.93 -23.84 -18.72
C VAL A 118 -5.37 -24.66 -17.52
N GLY A 119 -4.45 -25.51 -17.04
CA GLY A 119 -4.72 -26.34 -15.86
C GLY A 119 -5.86 -27.34 -16.05
N GLY A 120 -6.00 -27.86 -17.30
CA GLY A 120 -6.99 -28.90 -17.63
C GLY A 120 -8.41 -28.38 -17.88
N ARG A 121 -8.63 -27.05 -17.92
CA ARG A 121 -9.92 -26.41 -18.20
C ARG A 121 -9.78 -25.07 -18.92
N GLU A 122 -10.83 -24.61 -19.57
CA GLU A 122 -10.89 -23.26 -20.11
C GLU A 122 -11.00 -22.26 -18.96
N ARG A 123 -10.18 -21.22 -19.01
CA ARG A 123 -10.12 -20.17 -17.99
C ARG A 123 -9.93 -18.80 -18.63
N GLU A 124 -10.54 -17.81 -18.00
CA GLU A 124 -10.24 -16.40 -18.25
C GLU A 124 -8.94 -16.02 -17.52
N VAL A 125 -8.01 -15.44 -18.28
CA VAL A 125 -6.67 -15.04 -17.83
C VAL A 125 -6.29 -13.72 -18.47
N ASN A 126 -5.27 -13.07 -17.96
CA ASN A 126 -4.79 -11.82 -18.54
C ASN A 126 -4.27 -12.02 -19.97
N HIS A 127 -4.54 -11.01 -20.80
CA HIS A 127 -3.92 -10.94 -22.12
C HIS A 127 -2.39 -10.88 -21.97
N PRO A 128 -1.59 -11.67 -22.71
CA PRO A 128 -0.15 -11.73 -22.52
C PRO A 128 0.58 -10.40 -22.67
N SER A 129 0.13 -9.55 -23.58
CA SER A 129 0.64 -8.18 -23.73
C SER A 129 0.41 -7.35 -22.48
N TYR A 130 -0.78 -7.42 -21.88
CA TYR A 130 -1.07 -6.71 -20.64
C TYR A 130 -0.20 -7.22 -19.48
N GLN A 131 -0.02 -8.53 -19.39
CA GLN A 131 0.81 -9.15 -18.35
C GLN A 131 2.26 -8.68 -18.46
N ALA A 132 2.88 -8.78 -19.64
CA ALA A 132 4.25 -8.33 -19.87
C ALA A 132 4.41 -6.82 -19.56
N TRP A 133 3.46 -6.00 -20.01
CA TRP A 133 3.46 -4.57 -19.73
C TRP A 133 3.30 -4.27 -18.25
N SER A 134 2.37 -4.90 -17.56
CA SER A 134 2.13 -4.68 -16.12
C SER A 134 3.35 -5.04 -15.27
N TYR A 135 4.08 -6.09 -15.64
CA TYR A 135 5.32 -6.48 -14.97
C TYR A 135 6.45 -5.47 -15.20
N ALA A 136 6.57 -4.92 -16.43
CA ALA A 136 7.51 -3.83 -16.68
C ALA A 136 7.19 -2.60 -15.82
N MET A 137 5.92 -2.22 -15.73
CA MET A 137 5.48 -1.08 -14.90
C MET A 137 5.76 -1.31 -13.41
N LEU A 138 5.57 -2.53 -12.91
CA LEU A 138 5.92 -2.86 -11.53
C LEU A 138 7.42 -2.73 -11.26
N ILE A 139 8.27 -3.21 -12.17
CA ILE A 139 9.73 -3.07 -12.03
C ILE A 139 10.09 -1.58 -12.00
N GLU A 140 9.52 -0.77 -12.87
CA GLU A 140 9.75 0.69 -12.90
C GLU A 140 9.27 1.38 -11.60
N ASP A 141 8.12 0.97 -11.08
CA ASP A 141 7.55 1.55 -9.85
C ASP A 141 8.36 1.19 -8.59
N PHE A 142 8.84 -0.04 -8.48
CA PHE A 142 9.54 -0.50 -7.29
C PHE A 142 11.06 -0.32 -7.31
N ASN A 143 11.67 -0.05 -8.46
CA ASN A 143 13.11 0.05 -8.59
C ASN A 143 13.57 1.49 -8.85
N GLU A 144 14.22 2.08 -7.86
CA GLU A 144 14.70 3.45 -7.94
C GLU A 144 15.77 3.61 -9.05
N THR A 145 16.64 2.62 -9.21
CA THR A 145 17.69 2.63 -10.21
C THR A 145 17.13 2.62 -11.64
N VAL A 146 16.09 1.83 -11.91
CA VAL A 146 15.45 1.80 -13.24
C VAL A 146 14.87 3.17 -13.62
N ARG A 147 14.40 3.93 -12.63
CA ARG A 147 13.79 5.23 -12.85
C ARG A 147 14.79 6.37 -12.94
N GLN A 148 15.87 6.35 -12.14
CA GLN A 148 16.90 7.40 -12.08
C GLN A 148 17.98 7.23 -13.15
N ASP A 149 18.42 5.98 -13.38
CA ASP A 149 19.32 5.59 -14.45
C ASP A 149 18.44 5.14 -15.60
N PRO A 150 18.39 5.82 -16.75
CA PRO A 150 17.38 5.56 -17.80
C PRO A 150 17.54 4.17 -18.42
N ILE A 151 17.10 3.14 -17.68
CA ILE A 151 16.98 1.77 -18.16
C ILE A 151 15.62 1.63 -18.82
N HIS A 152 15.60 1.49 -20.14
CA HIS A 152 14.35 1.35 -20.88
C HIS A 152 13.84 -0.07 -20.84
N LEU A 153 12.73 -0.31 -20.16
CA LEU A 153 12.02 -1.59 -20.18
C LEU A 153 11.20 -1.71 -21.46
N ARG A 154 11.33 -2.83 -22.17
CA ARG A 154 10.65 -3.12 -23.44
C ARG A 154 9.90 -4.44 -23.33
N PRO A 155 8.65 -4.41 -22.83
CA PRO A 155 7.86 -5.62 -22.67
C PRO A 155 7.33 -6.15 -24.00
N CYS A 156 7.25 -7.48 -24.11
CA CYS A 156 6.58 -8.20 -25.16
C CYS A 156 6.15 -9.59 -24.66
N ALA A 157 5.31 -10.27 -25.43
CA ALA A 157 4.90 -11.64 -25.13
C ALA A 157 5.26 -12.56 -26.30
N TYR A 158 5.62 -13.80 -26.00
CA TYR A 158 5.89 -14.83 -27.04
C TYR A 158 5.09 -16.10 -26.75
N LEU A 159 4.09 -16.34 -27.61
CA LEU A 159 3.21 -17.50 -27.54
C LEU A 159 3.70 -18.54 -28.57
N HIS A 160 4.77 -19.24 -28.24
CA HIS A 160 5.53 -20.10 -29.18
C HIS A 160 4.77 -21.34 -29.69
N ASN A 161 3.64 -21.71 -29.10
CA ASN A 161 2.76 -22.79 -29.56
C ASN A 161 1.50 -22.31 -30.27
N CYS A 162 1.17 -21.00 -30.17
CA CYS A 162 -0.05 -20.44 -30.73
C CYS A 162 0.11 -20.15 -32.23
N ALA A 163 -0.69 -20.82 -33.05
CA ALA A 163 -0.61 -20.67 -34.51
C ALA A 163 -1.48 -19.52 -35.05
N SER A 164 -2.59 -19.19 -34.38
CA SER A 164 -3.53 -18.17 -34.81
C SER A 164 -3.64 -17.06 -33.77
N GLY A 165 -3.41 -15.82 -34.18
CA GLY A 165 -3.48 -14.64 -33.32
C GLY A 165 -4.64 -13.69 -33.59
N SER A 166 -5.61 -14.07 -34.44
CA SER A 166 -6.72 -13.21 -34.80
C SER A 166 -7.46 -12.67 -33.57
N GLU A 167 -7.65 -13.50 -32.57
CA GLU A 167 -8.31 -13.16 -31.32
C GLU A 167 -7.44 -12.27 -30.38
N LEU A 168 -6.13 -12.60 -30.30
CA LEU A 168 -5.17 -11.82 -29.50
C LEU A 168 -4.87 -10.44 -30.10
N HIS A 169 -4.93 -10.32 -31.41
CA HIS A 169 -4.72 -9.06 -32.14
C HIS A 169 -6.05 -8.36 -32.50
N ALA A 170 -7.16 -8.77 -31.89
CA ALA A 170 -8.43 -8.12 -32.10
C ALA A 170 -8.32 -6.61 -31.78
N PRO A 171 -9.04 -5.74 -32.54
CA PRO A 171 -8.98 -4.28 -32.32
C PRO A 171 -9.25 -3.87 -30.88
N PHE A 172 -10.03 -4.65 -30.14
CA PHE A 172 -10.34 -4.43 -28.75
C PHE A 172 -9.10 -4.46 -27.84
N TYR A 173 -8.05 -5.21 -28.20
CA TYR A 173 -6.78 -5.28 -27.44
C TYR A 173 -5.66 -4.44 -28.05
N ALA A 174 -5.95 -3.59 -29.05
CA ALA A 174 -4.94 -2.83 -29.79
C ALA A 174 -4.06 -1.96 -28.89
N GLU A 175 -4.60 -1.36 -27.83
CA GLU A 175 -3.83 -0.56 -26.89
C GLU A 175 -2.80 -1.40 -26.15
N HIS A 176 -3.17 -2.60 -25.70
CA HIS A 176 -2.27 -3.51 -24.98
C HIS A 176 -1.17 -4.07 -25.88
N THR A 177 -1.51 -4.47 -27.11
CA THR A 177 -0.54 -4.98 -28.08
C THR A 177 0.40 -3.89 -28.60
N LYS A 178 0.00 -2.61 -28.56
CA LYS A 178 0.86 -1.48 -28.85
C LYS A 178 1.89 -1.24 -27.72
N LEU A 179 1.50 -1.41 -26.47
CA LEU A 179 2.39 -1.25 -25.31
C LEU A 179 3.38 -2.41 -25.18
N ALA A 180 2.93 -3.64 -25.45
CA ALA A 180 3.72 -4.85 -25.42
C ALA A 180 3.31 -5.77 -26.58
N PRO A 181 4.06 -5.81 -27.69
CA PRO A 181 3.72 -6.69 -28.82
C PRO A 181 3.61 -8.15 -28.44
N ALA A 182 2.60 -8.86 -28.97
CA ALA A 182 2.46 -10.30 -28.83
C ALA A 182 2.97 -10.98 -30.10
N PHE A 183 3.96 -11.85 -29.96
CA PHE A 183 4.53 -12.66 -31.01
C PHE A 183 4.00 -14.10 -30.91
N LEU A 184 3.66 -14.70 -32.04
CA LEU A 184 3.10 -16.04 -32.12
C LEU A 184 4.16 -17.06 -32.60
N ARG A 185 3.78 -18.32 -32.73
CA ARG A 185 4.66 -19.42 -33.16
C ARG A 185 5.48 -19.08 -34.40
N ASP A 186 4.84 -18.51 -35.40
CA ASP A 186 5.48 -18.21 -36.68
C ASP A 186 6.16 -16.82 -36.70
N ASP A 187 6.09 -16.06 -35.59
CA ASP A 187 6.66 -14.71 -35.43
C ASP A 187 8.06 -14.71 -34.80
N ALA A 188 8.74 -15.87 -34.66
CA ALA A 188 10.08 -15.93 -34.04
C ALA A 188 11.08 -14.95 -34.69
N LYS A 189 11.00 -14.75 -36.00
CA LYS A 189 11.82 -13.76 -36.73
C LYS A 189 11.45 -12.32 -36.37
N LYS A 190 10.17 -12.02 -36.16
CA LYS A 190 9.72 -10.69 -35.76
C LYS A 190 10.17 -10.37 -34.33
N LEU A 191 10.08 -11.34 -33.41
CA LEU A 191 10.60 -11.21 -32.07
C LEU A 191 12.11 -10.97 -32.08
N ARG A 192 12.85 -11.68 -32.91
CA ARG A 192 14.30 -11.49 -33.14
C ARG A 192 14.58 -10.04 -33.56
N GLU A 193 13.89 -9.54 -34.58
CA GLU A 193 14.06 -8.15 -35.04
C GLU A 193 13.67 -7.13 -33.95
N PHE A 194 12.65 -7.42 -33.14
CA PHE A 194 12.29 -6.61 -31.98
C PHE A 194 13.43 -6.55 -30.96
N ILE A 195 14.04 -7.69 -30.62
CA ILE A 195 15.20 -7.74 -29.72
C ILE A 195 16.38 -6.95 -30.30
N LYS A 196 16.72 -7.16 -31.58
CA LYS A 196 17.80 -6.46 -32.31
C LYS A 196 17.61 -4.95 -32.35
N ALA A 197 16.36 -4.47 -32.41
CA ALA A 197 16.05 -3.05 -32.40
C ALA A 197 16.36 -2.39 -31.04
N HIS A 198 16.30 -3.17 -29.96
CA HIS A 198 16.47 -2.67 -28.59
C HIS A 198 17.82 -3.05 -27.97
N VAL A 199 18.43 -4.16 -28.38
CA VAL A 199 19.71 -4.66 -27.88
C VAL A 199 20.72 -4.67 -29.05
N ARG A 200 21.38 -3.53 -29.23
CA ARG A 200 22.35 -3.32 -30.30
C ARG A 200 23.76 -3.76 -29.91
N TYR A 201 24.12 -3.52 -28.65
CA TYR A 201 25.39 -3.90 -28.05
C TYR A 201 25.11 -4.68 -26.76
N GLY A 202 25.96 -5.66 -26.48
CA GLY A 202 25.85 -6.43 -25.24
C GLY A 202 26.40 -5.66 -24.03
N ASP A 203 26.06 -6.12 -22.86
CA ASP A 203 26.43 -5.51 -21.58
C ASP A 203 26.91 -6.54 -20.54
N ASP A 204 27.12 -7.79 -20.94
CA ASP A 204 27.47 -8.92 -20.05
C ASP A 204 26.53 -9.05 -18.81
N GLY A 205 25.28 -8.61 -18.95
CA GLY A 205 24.27 -8.62 -17.89
C GLY A 205 24.40 -7.46 -16.89
N GLU A 206 25.22 -6.43 -17.14
CA GLU A 206 25.40 -5.29 -16.23
C GLU A 206 24.05 -4.61 -15.93
N THR A 207 23.20 -4.43 -16.93
CA THR A 207 21.87 -3.85 -16.74
C THR A 207 21.01 -4.68 -15.79
N MET A 208 21.09 -6.02 -15.84
CA MET A 208 20.37 -6.88 -14.91
C MET A 208 20.91 -6.78 -13.48
N TYR A 209 22.23 -6.68 -13.30
CA TYR A 209 22.79 -6.42 -11.98
C TYR A 209 22.28 -5.10 -11.40
N ARG A 210 22.21 -4.05 -12.21
CA ARG A 210 21.66 -2.75 -11.79
C ARG A 210 20.17 -2.83 -11.43
N ILE A 211 19.37 -3.59 -12.17
CA ILE A 211 17.96 -3.83 -11.83
C ILE A 211 17.86 -4.66 -10.55
N ARG A 212 18.67 -5.73 -10.41
CA ARG A 212 18.65 -6.60 -9.24
C ARG A 212 19.05 -5.89 -7.95
N ASP A 213 20.15 -5.12 -8.02
CA ASP A 213 20.78 -4.47 -6.87
C ASP A 213 20.27 -3.04 -6.65
N GLY A 214 19.33 -2.59 -7.49
CA GLY A 214 18.69 -1.29 -7.38
C GLY A 214 17.92 -1.14 -6.07
N ARG A 215 17.96 0.08 -5.48
CA ARG A 215 17.19 0.38 -4.27
C ARG A 215 15.70 0.14 -4.53
N ILE A 216 15.09 -0.60 -3.62
CA ILE A 216 13.64 -0.81 -3.64
C ILE A 216 12.99 0.44 -3.06
N ARG A 217 12.12 1.07 -3.84
CA ARG A 217 11.32 2.20 -3.38
C ARG A 217 10.29 1.71 -2.36
N PRO A 218 9.90 2.55 -1.38
CA PRO A 218 8.75 2.26 -0.55
C PRO A 218 7.52 1.98 -1.43
N SER A 219 6.75 0.94 -1.09
CA SER A 219 5.47 0.70 -1.76
C SER A 219 4.60 1.95 -1.69
N LYS A 220 3.95 2.32 -2.80
CA LYS A 220 2.96 3.38 -2.80
C LYS A 220 1.86 3.02 -1.81
N GLY A 221 1.62 3.86 -0.81
CA GLY A 221 0.50 3.67 0.11
C GLY A 221 -0.81 3.90 -0.63
N LEU A 222 -1.73 2.93 -0.61
CA LEU A 222 -3.04 3.08 -1.27
C LEU A 222 -3.76 4.35 -0.82
N ALA A 223 -3.74 4.64 0.49
CA ALA A 223 -4.36 5.84 1.03
C ALA A 223 -3.73 7.13 0.50
N ASP A 224 -2.42 7.14 0.26
CA ASP A 224 -1.70 8.34 -0.20
C ASP A 224 -1.99 8.68 -1.67
N HIS A 225 -2.38 7.69 -2.49
CA HIS A 225 -2.67 7.86 -3.91
C HIS A 225 -4.17 7.85 -4.24
N LEU A 226 -5.02 7.74 -3.22
CA LEU A 226 -6.47 7.65 -3.42
C LEU A 226 -7.04 8.89 -4.13
N ALA A 227 -6.56 10.08 -3.80
CA ALA A 227 -7.00 11.33 -4.43
C ALA A 227 -6.67 11.34 -5.93
N SER A 228 -5.46 10.95 -6.30
CA SER A 228 -5.00 10.82 -7.68
C SER A 228 -5.81 9.78 -8.47
N LEU A 229 -6.11 8.63 -7.85
CA LEU A 229 -6.99 7.61 -8.44
C LEU A 229 -8.40 8.17 -8.72
N MET A 230 -8.98 8.92 -7.78
CA MET A 230 -10.30 9.53 -7.94
C MET A 230 -10.33 10.63 -9.01
N GLN A 231 -9.19 11.19 -9.38
CA GLN A 231 -9.01 12.12 -10.50
C GLN A 231 -8.79 11.41 -11.85
N GLY A 232 -8.77 10.09 -11.87
CA GLY A 232 -8.61 9.27 -13.08
C GLY A 232 -7.16 8.89 -13.40
N ASN A 233 -6.19 9.23 -12.55
CA ASN A 233 -4.81 8.82 -12.74
C ASN A 233 -4.64 7.33 -12.37
N ARG A 234 -3.94 6.57 -13.20
CA ARG A 234 -3.63 5.17 -12.93
C ARG A 234 -2.41 5.08 -12.03
N GLU A 235 -2.63 5.01 -10.71
CA GLU A 235 -1.56 4.91 -9.71
C GLU A 235 -1.14 3.47 -9.38
N PHE A 236 -2.05 2.51 -9.58
CA PHE A 236 -1.81 1.10 -9.32
C PHE A 236 -2.14 0.28 -10.56
N TYR A 237 -1.20 -0.55 -10.94
CA TYR A 237 -1.40 -1.52 -12.02
C TYR A 237 -1.92 -2.83 -11.42
N LEU A 238 -3.15 -3.19 -11.77
CA LEU A 238 -3.73 -4.47 -11.35
C LEU A 238 -3.05 -5.59 -12.14
N ILE A 239 -2.52 -6.57 -11.47
CA ILE A 239 -1.81 -7.67 -12.12
C ILE A 239 -2.58 -8.98 -11.98
N ASP A 240 -2.43 -9.84 -12.96
CA ASP A 240 -2.92 -11.22 -12.96
C ASP A 240 -4.35 -11.35 -12.40
N GLU A 241 -4.52 -12.07 -11.30
CA GLU A 241 -5.82 -12.32 -10.68
C GLU A 241 -6.53 -11.03 -10.26
N GLN A 242 -5.78 -9.98 -9.86
CA GLN A 242 -6.39 -8.69 -9.50
C GLN A 242 -7.11 -8.05 -10.70
N LYS A 243 -6.47 -8.06 -11.89
CA LYS A 243 -7.10 -7.55 -13.11
C LYS A 243 -8.30 -8.40 -13.49
N THR A 244 -8.19 -9.72 -13.39
CA THR A 244 -9.30 -10.64 -13.71
C THR A 244 -10.50 -10.44 -12.77
N VAL A 245 -10.24 -10.31 -11.46
CA VAL A 245 -11.29 -10.01 -10.46
C VAL A 245 -11.94 -8.66 -10.73
N PHE A 246 -11.15 -7.63 -11.00
CA PHE A 246 -11.65 -6.30 -11.30
C PHE A 246 -12.57 -6.28 -12.52
N GLU A 247 -12.13 -6.88 -13.64
CA GLU A 247 -12.93 -6.92 -14.87
C GLU A 247 -14.19 -7.78 -14.72
N THR A 248 -14.10 -8.87 -13.97
CA THR A 248 -15.27 -9.69 -13.66
C THR A 248 -16.26 -8.91 -12.78
N ALA A 249 -15.80 -8.21 -11.74
CA ALA A 249 -16.66 -7.38 -10.90
C ALA A 249 -17.34 -6.26 -11.71
N LEU A 250 -16.60 -5.61 -12.59
CA LEU A 250 -17.10 -4.55 -13.46
C LEU A 250 -18.15 -5.07 -14.44
N HIS A 251 -17.90 -6.23 -15.07
CA HIS A 251 -18.86 -6.88 -15.96
C HIS A 251 -20.14 -7.27 -15.21
N LEU A 252 -20.03 -7.87 -14.03
CA LEU A 252 -21.19 -8.21 -13.21
C LEU A 252 -21.97 -6.98 -12.76
N ALA A 253 -21.28 -5.91 -12.31
CA ALA A 253 -21.94 -4.68 -11.91
C ALA A 253 -22.75 -4.04 -13.04
N THR A 254 -22.22 -4.04 -14.26
CA THR A 254 -22.88 -3.44 -15.43
C THR A 254 -23.99 -4.32 -16.01
N SER A 255 -23.93 -5.64 -15.82
CA SER A 255 -24.96 -6.59 -16.31
C SER A 255 -26.05 -6.92 -15.28
N SER A 256 -25.88 -6.50 -14.02
CA SER A 256 -26.83 -6.75 -12.94
C SER A 256 -28.08 -5.87 -13.06
N SER A 257 -29.20 -6.41 -12.59
CA SER A 257 -30.48 -5.72 -12.52
C SER A 257 -31.29 -6.20 -11.31
N PRO A 258 -32.41 -5.54 -10.95
CA PRO A 258 -33.27 -6.02 -9.86
C PRO A 258 -33.80 -7.45 -10.04
N LYS A 259 -33.90 -7.92 -11.30
CA LYS A 259 -34.35 -9.29 -11.64
C LYS A 259 -33.17 -10.28 -11.78
N ASN A 260 -31.95 -9.78 -11.89
CA ASN A 260 -30.74 -10.59 -12.07
C ASN A 260 -29.65 -10.04 -11.16
N LYS A 261 -29.80 -10.31 -9.86
CA LYS A 261 -28.80 -9.92 -8.86
C LYS A 261 -27.56 -10.80 -8.98
N ASN A 262 -26.39 -10.18 -8.81
CA ASN A 262 -25.12 -10.90 -8.78
C ASN A 262 -24.36 -10.62 -7.49
N VAL A 263 -23.74 -11.65 -6.96
CA VAL A 263 -22.83 -11.59 -5.83
C VAL A 263 -21.48 -12.16 -6.27
N LEU A 264 -20.41 -11.39 -6.05
CA LEU A 264 -19.04 -11.85 -6.29
C LEU A 264 -18.34 -12.07 -4.94
N LEU A 265 -17.88 -13.29 -4.72
CA LEU A 265 -17.06 -13.65 -3.59
C LEU A 265 -15.59 -13.63 -4.00
N VAL A 266 -14.80 -12.77 -3.39
CA VAL A 266 -13.36 -12.67 -3.63
C VAL A 266 -12.62 -13.06 -2.37
N ASN A 267 -12.03 -14.25 -2.38
CA ASN A 267 -11.24 -14.75 -1.27
C ASN A 267 -9.76 -14.42 -1.51
N GLY A 268 -9.05 -14.03 -0.48
CA GLY A 268 -7.62 -13.77 -0.58
C GLY A 268 -6.99 -13.54 0.78
N GLY A 269 -5.77 -14.03 0.96
CA GLY A 269 -4.99 -13.87 2.18
C GLY A 269 -4.60 -12.41 2.47
N PRO A 270 -3.88 -12.15 3.58
CA PRO A 270 -3.35 -10.84 3.88
C PRO A 270 -2.38 -10.39 2.79
N GLY A 271 -2.53 -9.17 2.25
CA GLY A 271 -1.59 -8.62 1.27
C GLY A 271 -1.78 -9.06 -0.17
N THR A 272 -2.88 -9.73 -0.52
CA THR A 272 -3.19 -10.08 -1.91
C THR A 272 -3.78 -8.92 -2.72
N GLY A 273 -3.90 -7.73 -2.13
CA GLY A 273 -4.39 -6.54 -2.81
C GLY A 273 -5.91 -6.41 -2.88
N LYS A 274 -6.66 -7.11 -2.04
CA LYS A 274 -8.13 -7.00 -1.95
C LYS A 274 -8.61 -5.56 -1.94
N THR A 275 -8.07 -4.75 -1.05
CA THR A 275 -8.44 -3.34 -0.89
C THR A 275 -8.03 -2.51 -2.11
N VAL A 276 -6.90 -2.82 -2.77
CA VAL A 276 -6.48 -2.14 -4.01
C VAL A 276 -7.51 -2.38 -5.11
N VAL A 277 -7.94 -3.63 -5.31
CA VAL A 277 -8.99 -3.98 -6.27
C VAL A 277 -10.31 -3.30 -5.91
N ALA A 278 -10.70 -3.32 -4.62
CA ALA A 278 -11.93 -2.73 -4.12
C ALA A 278 -12.01 -1.21 -4.40
N ILE A 279 -10.91 -0.49 -4.15
CA ILE A 279 -10.83 0.96 -4.38
C ILE A 279 -10.82 1.30 -5.87
N ASN A 280 -10.04 0.58 -6.68
CA ASN A 280 -10.05 0.77 -8.14
C ASN A 280 -11.46 0.52 -8.72
N LEU A 281 -12.16 -0.50 -8.22
CA LEU A 281 -13.52 -0.79 -8.63
C LEU A 281 -14.49 0.34 -8.23
N LEU A 282 -14.38 0.89 -7.02
CA LEU A 282 -15.18 2.04 -6.59
C LEU A 282 -14.99 3.24 -7.52
N VAL A 283 -13.73 3.55 -7.85
CA VAL A 283 -13.38 4.65 -8.75
C VAL A 283 -14.01 4.43 -10.13
N GLU A 284 -13.85 3.25 -10.71
CA GLU A 284 -14.37 2.92 -12.03
C GLU A 284 -15.91 2.94 -12.08
N LEU A 285 -16.58 2.37 -11.08
CA LEU A 285 -18.05 2.43 -11.00
C LEU A 285 -18.55 3.87 -10.85
N THR A 286 -17.84 4.70 -10.07
CA THR A 286 -18.16 6.12 -9.90
C THR A 286 -17.97 6.90 -11.21
N ASN A 287 -16.90 6.63 -11.96
CA ASN A 287 -16.62 7.28 -13.25
C ASN A 287 -17.66 6.89 -14.32
N ARG A 288 -18.24 5.70 -14.21
CA ARG A 288 -19.38 5.25 -15.05
C ARG A 288 -20.74 5.72 -14.55
N GLU A 289 -20.77 6.60 -13.55
CA GLU A 289 -22.00 7.15 -12.95
C GLU A 289 -22.90 6.07 -12.33
N LEU A 290 -22.35 4.89 -11.97
CA LEU A 290 -23.07 3.84 -11.28
C LEU A 290 -23.13 4.16 -9.78
N VAL A 291 -24.35 4.16 -9.22
CA VAL A 291 -24.57 4.44 -7.79
C VAL A 291 -23.93 3.33 -6.96
N SER A 292 -22.76 3.60 -6.39
CA SER A 292 -21.96 2.61 -5.68
C SER A 292 -21.35 3.15 -4.39
N GLN A 293 -21.07 2.24 -3.45
CA GLN A 293 -20.46 2.58 -2.16
C GLN A 293 -19.41 1.54 -1.78
N TYR A 294 -18.34 2.02 -1.14
CA TYR A 294 -17.37 1.18 -0.44
C TYR A 294 -17.83 0.99 1.01
N VAL A 295 -17.97 -0.26 1.39
CA VAL A 295 -18.52 -0.67 2.68
C VAL A 295 -17.45 -1.40 3.48
N THR A 296 -17.17 -0.94 4.70
CA THR A 296 -16.33 -1.67 5.63
C THR A 296 -16.78 -1.44 7.07
N LYS A 297 -16.70 -2.49 7.89
CA LYS A 297 -17.01 -2.38 9.31
C LYS A 297 -15.99 -1.53 10.07
N ASN A 298 -14.73 -1.58 9.66
CA ASN A 298 -13.65 -0.89 10.32
C ASN A 298 -13.72 0.63 10.09
N SER A 299 -13.65 1.40 11.18
CA SER A 299 -13.67 2.87 11.11
C SER A 299 -12.32 3.45 10.71
N ALA A 300 -11.21 2.79 11.05
CA ALA A 300 -9.86 3.33 10.80
C ALA A 300 -9.55 3.51 9.31
N PRO A 301 -9.73 2.51 8.42
CA PRO A 301 -9.51 2.73 6.99
C PRO A 301 -10.41 3.83 6.42
N ARG A 302 -11.70 3.87 6.80
CA ARG A 302 -12.62 4.92 6.33
C ARG A 302 -12.13 6.30 6.71
N ALA A 303 -11.78 6.52 7.98
CA ALA A 303 -11.29 7.81 8.44
C ALA A 303 -9.99 8.25 7.75
N VAL A 304 -9.09 7.30 7.45
CA VAL A 304 -7.87 7.58 6.68
C VAL A 304 -8.21 7.96 5.24
N TYR A 305 -9.12 7.24 4.58
CA TYR A 305 -9.55 7.57 3.21
C TYR A 305 -10.30 8.89 3.16
N GLU A 306 -11.22 9.15 4.10
CA GLU A 306 -11.91 10.44 4.23
C GLU A 306 -10.91 11.59 4.41
N ASN A 307 -9.91 11.42 5.29
CA ASN A 307 -8.87 12.41 5.53
C ASN A 307 -8.03 12.69 4.28
N LYS A 308 -7.63 11.64 3.55
CA LYS A 308 -6.82 11.76 2.33
C LYS A 308 -7.58 12.37 1.13
N LEU A 309 -8.89 12.23 1.09
CA LEU A 309 -9.76 12.81 0.06
C LEU A 309 -10.25 14.22 0.40
N THR A 310 -10.11 14.64 1.66
CA THR A 310 -10.46 16.00 2.08
C THR A 310 -9.60 17.00 1.29
N GLY A 311 -10.26 17.99 0.66
CA GLY A 311 -9.60 18.93 -0.25
C GLY A 311 -9.62 18.52 -1.73
N THR A 312 -9.84 17.24 -2.06
CA THR A 312 -10.00 16.76 -3.45
C THR A 312 -11.47 16.63 -3.82
N LEU A 313 -12.30 16.15 -2.90
CA LEU A 313 -13.74 15.96 -3.10
C LEU A 313 -14.53 16.68 -2.00
N LYS A 314 -15.77 17.09 -2.32
CA LYS A 314 -16.69 17.63 -1.31
C LYS A 314 -16.95 16.60 -0.22
N LYS A 315 -16.93 17.03 1.05
CA LYS A 315 -17.11 16.17 2.23
C LYS A 315 -18.39 15.31 2.15
N SER A 316 -19.48 15.90 1.65
CA SER A 316 -20.73 15.16 1.41
C SER A 316 -20.57 14.01 0.42
N ARG A 317 -19.76 14.20 -0.65
CA ARG A 317 -19.47 13.15 -1.63
C ARG A 317 -18.61 12.04 -1.01
N ILE A 318 -17.60 12.42 -0.21
CA ILE A 318 -16.73 11.46 0.48
C ILE A 318 -17.54 10.59 1.45
N SER A 319 -18.37 11.21 2.32
CA SER A 319 -19.19 10.49 3.28
C SER A 319 -20.25 9.57 2.64
N ASN A 320 -20.63 9.87 1.40
CA ASN A 320 -21.53 9.01 0.62
C ASN A 320 -20.80 7.86 -0.08
N LEU A 321 -19.49 7.95 -0.29
CA LEU A 321 -18.71 6.89 -0.92
C LEU A 321 -18.23 5.83 0.09
N PHE A 322 -17.93 6.22 1.34
CA PHE A 322 -17.33 5.35 2.36
C PHE A 322 -18.26 5.19 3.55
N VAL A 323 -18.89 4.03 3.68
CA VAL A 323 -19.92 3.79 4.69
C VAL A 323 -19.61 2.58 5.58
N GLY A 324 -20.20 2.55 6.76
CA GLY A 324 -20.11 1.41 7.66
C GLY A 324 -21.13 0.34 7.31
N SER A 325 -20.81 -0.95 7.53
CA SER A 325 -21.70 -2.08 7.24
C SER A 325 -23.07 -2.03 7.93
N GLY A 326 -23.21 -1.25 9.00
CA GLY A 326 -24.50 -1.10 9.71
C GLY A 326 -25.42 -0.02 9.14
N ALA A 327 -25.09 0.61 8.03
CA ALA A 327 -25.89 1.69 7.45
C ALA A 327 -27.11 1.19 6.64
N PHE A 328 -27.21 -0.11 6.37
CA PHE A 328 -28.14 -0.69 5.39
C PHE A 328 -29.43 -1.28 6.00
N THR A 329 -29.59 -1.21 7.30
CA THR A 329 -30.74 -1.82 8.05
C THR A 329 -32.12 -1.36 7.60
N ALA A 330 -32.24 -0.18 7.01
CA ALA A 330 -33.49 0.40 6.52
C ALA A 330 -33.41 0.81 5.05
N THR A 331 -32.38 0.35 4.33
CA THR A 331 -32.19 0.67 2.91
C THR A 331 -33.18 -0.13 2.05
N PRO A 332 -33.94 0.53 1.16
CA PRO A 332 -34.82 -0.19 0.23
C PRO A 332 -34.04 -1.14 -0.68
N SER A 333 -34.66 -2.24 -1.07
CA SER A 333 -34.07 -3.21 -2.01
C SER A 333 -33.64 -2.54 -3.32
N ASN A 334 -32.46 -2.93 -3.83
CA ASN A 334 -31.91 -2.45 -5.12
C ASN A 334 -31.68 -0.93 -5.21
N THR A 335 -31.41 -0.27 -4.06
CA THR A 335 -31.07 1.16 -4.03
C THR A 335 -29.75 1.46 -4.74
N PHE A 336 -28.79 0.53 -4.64
CA PHE A 336 -27.46 0.69 -5.22
C PHE A 336 -27.27 -0.24 -6.42
N GLN A 337 -26.48 0.23 -7.39
CA GLN A 337 -26.03 -0.61 -8.50
C GLN A 337 -24.84 -1.47 -8.10
N GLY A 338 -23.97 -0.96 -7.20
CA GLY A 338 -22.81 -1.69 -6.72
C GLY A 338 -22.50 -1.43 -5.25
N LEU A 339 -22.36 -2.48 -4.44
CA LEU A 339 -21.78 -2.40 -3.11
C LEU A 339 -20.48 -3.19 -3.07
N ILE A 340 -19.41 -2.52 -2.62
CA ILE A 340 -18.06 -3.07 -2.53
C ILE A 340 -17.74 -3.27 -1.06
N VAL A 341 -17.85 -4.50 -0.59
CA VAL A 341 -17.72 -4.84 0.83
C VAL A 341 -16.32 -5.37 1.11
N ASP A 342 -15.49 -4.53 1.70
CA ASP A 342 -14.14 -4.90 2.10
C ASP A 342 -14.09 -5.39 3.55
N GLU A 343 -13.16 -6.31 3.85
CA GLU A 343 -13.04 -7.00 5.14
C GLU A 343 -14.37 -7.70 5.54
N ALA A 344 -15.04 -8.34 4.55
CA ALA A 344 -16.38 -8.92 4.74
C ALA A 344 -16.45 -9.99 5.84
N HIS A 345 -15.33 -10.64 6.17
CA HIS A 345 -15.23 -11.58 7.30
C HIS A 345 -15.55 -10.93 8.66
N ARG A 346 -15.55 -9.58 8.74
CA ARG A 346 -15.87 -8.81 9.94
C ARG A 346 -17.36 -8.47 10.10
N LEU A 347 -18.23 -8.79 9.13
CA LEU A 347 -19.65 -8.52 9.22
C LEU A 347 -20.30 -9.18 10.45
N ASN A 348 -21.32 -8.55 10.97
CA ASN A 348 -22.08 -9.02 12.14
C ASN A 348 -23.49 -9.47 11.74
N GLU A 349 -24.08 -10.28 12.59
CA GLU A 349 -25.51 -10.64 12.44
C GLU A 349 -26.39 -9.38 12.53
N LYS A 350 -26.25 -8.60 13.59
CA LYS A 350 -27.06 -7.39 13.77
C LYS A 350 -26.22 -6.13 13.93
N SER A 351 -26.79 -5.03 13.50
CA SER A 351 -26.22 -3.69 13.58
C SER A 351 -26.59 -2.98 14.89
N GLY A 352 -26.03 -1.77 15.09
CA GLY A 352 -26.25 -0.93 16.25
C GLY A 352 -25.38 -1.24 17.46
N LEU A 353 -25.26 -0.29 18.36
CA LEU A 353 -24.40 -0.36 19.56
C LEU A 353 -24.73 -1.56 20.46
N PHE A 354 -26.00 -1.93 20.53
CA PHE A 354 -26.50 -3.06 21.33
C PHE A 354 -26.78 -4.31 20.49
N SER A 355 -26.39 -4.34 19.19
CA SER A 355 -26.74 -5.42 18.25
C SER A 355 -28.24 -5.69 18.19
N ASN A 356 -29.04 -4.65 18.05
CA ASN A 356 -30.51 -4.65 18.11
C ASN A 356 -31.17 -4.06 16.85
N LEU A 357 -30.38 -3.65 15.85
CA LEU A 357 -30.87 -3.09 14.60
C LEU A 357 -30.65 -4.07 13.45
N GLY A 358 -31.60 -4.14 12.54
CA GLY A 358 -31.55 -5.01 11.38
C GLY A 358 -31.73 -6.50 11.69
N GLU A 359 -31.54 -7.31 10.68
CA GLU A 359 -31.67 -8.78 10.75
C GLU A 359 -30.30 -9.46 10.58
N ASN A 360 -29.64 -9.21 9.44
CA ASN A 360 -28.32 -9.76 9.13
C ASN A 360 -27.61 -8.85 8.13
N GLN A 361 -26.39 -8.39 8.47
CA GLN A 361 -25.65 -7.45 7.63
C GLN A 361 -25.36 -8.00 6.22
N ILE A 362 -25.12 -9.30 6.08
CA ILE A 362 -24.90 -9.93 4.77
C ILE A 362 -26.18 -9.83 3.92
N LYS A 363 -27.32 -10.21 4.51
CA LYS A 363 -28.65 -10.10 3.85
C LYS A 363 -28.95 -8.66 3.44
N GLU A 364 -28.76 -7.71 4.37
CA GLU A 364 -29.05 -6.29 4.16
C GLU A 364 -28.24 -5.69 3.01
N LEU A 365 -26.96 -6.08 2.90
CA LEU A 365 -26.07 -5.63 1.83
C LEU A 365 -26.46 -6.23 0.46
N ILE A 366 -26.77 -7.52 0.40
CA ILE A 366 -27.20 -8.17 -0.85
C ILE A 366 -28.57 -7.62 -1.29
N ASP A 367 -29.48 -7.38 -0.36
CA ASP A 367 -30.79 -6.85 -0.70
C ASP A 367 -30.73 -5.41 -1.20
N ALA A 368 -29.88 -4.57 -0.59
CA ALA A 368 -29.73 -3.16 -0.91
C ALA A 368 -29.16 -2.87 -2.31
N ALA A 369 -28.52 -3.84 -2.98
CA ALA A 369 -27.88 -3.64 -4.27
C ALA A 369 -28.28 -4.66 -5.34
N THR A 370 -28.08 -4.31 -6.61
CA THR A 370 -28.20 -5.25 -7.73
C THR A 370 -26.92 -6.08 -7.91
N PHE A 371 -25.76 -5.51 -7.56
CA PHE A 371 -24.46 -6.18 -7.51
C PHE A 371 -23.78 -5.95 -6.16
N THR A 372 -23.27 -7.02 -5.54
CA THR A 372 -22.47 -6.91 -4.32
C THR A 372 -21.21 -7.75 -4.45
N VAL A 373 -20.05 -7.15 -4.23
CA VAL A 373 -18.79 -7.90 -4.13
C VAL A 373 -18.31 -7.93 -2.68
N PHE A 374 -17.96 -9.12 -2.20
CA PHE A 374 -17.43 -9.36 -0.86
C PHE A 374 -15.97 -9.78 -0.95
N PHE A 375 -15.08 -8.93 -0.44
CA PHE A 375 -13.66 -9.26 -0.24
C PHE A 375 -13.48 -9.82 1.18
N LEU A 376 -13.02 -11.05 1.28
CA LEU A 376 -12.91 -11.74 2.57
C LEU A 376 -11.61 -12.51 2.73
N ASP A 377 -11.27 -12.74 4.00
CA ASP A 377 -10.21 -13.63 4.47
C ASP A 377 -10.71 -14.28 5.77
N GLU A 378 -11.19 -15.49 5.70
CA GLU A 378 -11.78 -16.16 6.87
C GLU A 378 -10.79 -16.37 8.00
N ASP A 379 -9.49 -16.42 7.70
CA ASP A 379 -8.41 -16.57 8.69
C ASP A 379 -8.13 -15.26 9.46
N GLN A 380 -8.71 -14.13 9.03
CA GLN A 380 -8.63 -12.83 9.72
C GLN A 380 -9.84 -12.53 10.62
N ARG A 381 -10.68 -13.49 10.93
CA ARG A 381 -11.73 -13.33 11.94
C ARG A 381 -11.11 -13.20 13.33
N ILE A 382 -11.34 -12.07 13.97
CA ILE A 382 -10.72 -11.71 15.26
C ILE A 382 -11.74 -11.31 16.32
N HIS A 383 -13.03 -11.43 16.01
CA HIS A 383 -14.08 -11.05 16.95
C HIS A 383 -15.14 -12.15 17.06
N TRP A 384 -15.67 -12.32 18.27
CA TRP A 384 -16.67 -13.35 18.58
C TRP A 384 -17.93 -13.27 17.71
N LYS A 385 -18.29 -12.04 17.30
CA LYS A 385 -19.48 -11.74 16.51
C LYS A 385 -19.25 -11.71 15.00
N ASP A 386 -18.04 -11.96 14.54
CA ASP A 386 -17.73 -11.99 13.11
C ASP A 386 -18.41 -13.21 12.47
N ILE A 387 -19.34 -12.96 11.55
CA ILE A 387 -20.15 -13.99 10.86
C ILE A 387 -19.76 -14.16 9.39
N GLY A 388 -19.06 -13.17 8.80
CA GLY A 388 -18.73 -13.18 7.37
C GLY A 388 -17.90 -14.42 7.00
N ASN A 389 -18.52 -15.36 6.29
CA ASN A 389 -17.88 -16.51 5.69
C ASN A 389 -18.56 -16.85 4.36
N LYS A 390 -17.88 -17.64 3.52
CA LYS A 390 -18.38 -18.02 2.19
C LYS A 390 -19.74 -18.70 2.26
N THR A 391 -19.93 -19.60 3.22
CA THR A 391 -21.16 -20.39 3.37
C THR A 391 -22.36 -19.49 3.64
N GLN A 392 -22.26 -18.61 4.63
CA GLN A 392 -23.37 -17.70 4.97
C GLN A 392 -23.67 -16.69 3.86
N ILE A 393 -22.64 -16.21 3.15
CA ILE A 393 -22.87 -15.29 2.02
C ILE A 393 -23.61 -16.01 0.89
N ARG A 394 -23.27 -17.28 0.58
CA ARG A 394 -23.99 -18.10 -0.41
C ARG A 394 -25.44 -18.35 0.01
N GLU A 395 -25.68 -18.77 1.24
CA GLU A 395 -27.02 -19.03 1.77
C GLU A 395 -27.93 -17.80 1.65
N TRP A 396 -27.42 -16.61 2.01
CA TRP A 396 -28.20 -15.38 1.87
C TRP A 396 -28.37 -14.95 0.40
N ALA A 397 -27.34 -15.12 -0.44
CA ALA A 397 -27.45 -14.84 -1.86
C ALA A 397 -28.51 -15.73 -2.53
N ASP A 398 -28.48 -17.03 -2.26
CA ASP A 398 -29.45 -17.99 -2.76
C ASP A 398 -30.88 -17.64 -2.29
N SER A 399 -31.06 -17.29 -1.02
CA SER A 399 -32.37 -16.90 -0.46
C SER A 399 -32.94 -15.63 -1.10
N LEU A 400 -32.10 -14.75 -1.63
CA LEU A 400 -32.48 -13.52 -2.33
C LEU A 400 -32.45 -13.64 -3.86
N GLY A 401 -32.27 -14.87 -4.38
CA GLY A 401 -32.23 -15.16 -5.82
C GLY A 401 -31.06 -14.56 -6.56
N ALA A 402 -29.93 -14.31 -5.89
CA ALA A 402 -28.74 -13.77 -6.50
C ALA A 402 -27.81 -14.90 -7.02
N THR A 403 -27.22 -14.69 -8.19
CA THR A 403 -26.20 -15.60 -8.74
C THR A 403 -24.84 -15.32 -8.08
N VAL A 404 -24.19 -16.38 -7.58
CA VAL A 404 -22.90 -16.28 -6.90
C VAL A 404 -21.76 -16.68 -7.84
N THR A 405 -20.78 -15.81 -7.99
CA THR A 405 -19.50 -16.08 -8.65
C THR A 405 -18.38 -16.05 -7.60
N GLU A 406 -17.42 -16.98 -7.68
CA GLU A 406 -16.30 -17.04 -6.74
C GLU A 406 -14.97 -16.92 -7.46
N MET A 407 -14.08 -16.14 -6.87
CA MET A 407 -12.72 -15.94 -7.35
C MET A 407 -11.73 -15.87 -6.17
N ASP A 408 -10.49 -16.22 -6.44
CA ASP A 408 -9.42 -16.18 -5.46
C ASP A 408 -8.34 -15.18 -5.90
N LEU A 409 -7.74 -14.48 -4.93
CA LEU A 409 -6.53 -13.66 -5.09
C LEU A 409 -5.39 -14.40 -4.40
N GLU A 410 -4.51 -15.01 -5.18
CA GLU A 410 -3.40 -15.83 -4.68
C GLU A 410 -2.09 -15.04 -4.56
N SER A 411 -1.91 -13.99 -5.37
CA SER A 411 -0.67 -13.22 -5.44
C SER A 411 -0.42 -12.42 -4.17
N GLN A 412 0.74 -12.61 -3.55
CA GLN A 412 1.13 -11.93 -2.31
C GLN A 412 1.99 -10.69 -2.61
N PHE A 413 1.60 -9.54 -2.05
CA PHE A 413 2.32 -8.25 -2.15
C PHE A 413 2.79 -7.72 -0.80
N ARG A 414 2.36 -8.35 0.29
CA ARG A 414 2.77 -7.99 1.65
C ARG A 414 3.94 -8.89 2.07
N CYS A 415 4.60 -8.54 3.15
CA CYS A 415 5.73 -9.30 3.65
C CYS A 415 6.82 -9.52 2.58
N ASN A 416 7.08 -8.49 1.79
CA ASN A 416 8.04 -8.49 0.69
C ASN A 416 7.76 -9.58 -0.37
N GLY A 417 6.49 -9.92 -0.58
CA GLY A 417 6.06 -10.98 -1.49
C GLY A 417 6.33 -12.40 -0.96
N SER A 418 6.62 -12.54 0.35
CA SER A 418 6.98 -13.83 0.93
C SER A 418 5.76 -14.62 1.42
N ASP A 419 5.24 -15.52 0.60
CA ASP A 419 4.30 -16.56 1.05
C ASP A 419 4.90 -17.42 2.15
N GLY A 420 6.23 -17.57 2.15
CA GLY A 420 6.98 -18.32 3.14
C GLY A 420 6.81 -17.78 4.55
N TYR A 421 6.80 -16.43 4.71
CA TYR A 421 6.60 -15.79 6.01
C TYR A 421 5.19 -16.04 6.58
N LEU A 422 4.14 -15.94 5.75
CA LEU A 422 2.77 -16.21 6.18
C LEU A 422 2.58 -17.67 6.58
N ALA A 423 3.09 -18.59 5.76
CA ALA A 423 3.04 -20.02 6.05
C ALA A 423 3.85 -20.36 7.32
N TRP A 424 5.01 -19.72 7.51
CA TRP A 424 5.82 -19.86 8.71
C TRP A 424 5.09 -19.35 9.97
N ILE A 425 4.42 -18.17 9.92
CA ILE A 425 3.61 -17.67 11.04
C ILE A 425 2.49 -18.66 11.38
N ASP A 426 1.77 -19.19 10.39
CA ASP A 426 0.69 -20.15 10.62
C ASP A 426 1.19 -21.39 11.35
N ARG A 427 2.40 -21.87 11.02
CA ARG A 427 3.06 -22.97 11.70
C ARG A 427 3.53 -22.58 13.12
N VAL A 428 4.20 -21.44 13.27
CA VAL A 428 4.75 -21.00 14.56
C VAL A 428 3.64 -20.72 15.58
N LEU A 429 2.53 -20.15 15.14
CA LEU A 429 1.33 -19.97 15.99
C LEU A 429 0.49 -21.25 16.11
N GLN A 430 0.90 -22.34 15.45
CA GLN A 430 0.20 -23.62 15.43
C GLN A 430 -1.28 -23.47 15.02
N ILE A 431 -1.52 -22.67 13.99
CA ILE A 431 -2.84 -22.53 13.37
C ILE A 431 -3.06 -23.68 12.38
N ARG A 432 -2.03 -23.98 11.57
CA ARG A 432 -2.01 -25.10 10.63
C ARG A 432 -0.58 -25.57 10.35
N GLU A 433 -0.44 -26.82 9.97
CA GLU A 433 0.82 -27.35 9.48
C GLU A 433 1.15 -26.78 8.10
N THR A 434 2.39 -26.34 7.91
CA THR A 434 2.88 -25.81 6.64
C THR A 434 4.26 -26.37 6.30
N ALA A 435 4.62 -26.37 5.03
CA ALA A 435 5.92 -26.84 4.57
C ALA A 435 7.08 -25.89 4.96
N ASN A 436 6.78 -24.62 5.28
CA ASN A 436 7.77 -23.62 5.62
C ASN A 436 8.18 -23.75 7.10
N THR A 437 9.30 -24.41 7.35
CA THR A 437 9.82 -24.66 8.70
C THR A 437 10.78 -23.59 9.19
N THR A 438 11.38 -22.80 8.28
CA THR A 438 12.38 -21.76 8.58
C THR A 438 12.06 -20.49 7.81
N LEU A 439 12.68 -19.37 8.20
CA LEU A 439 12.67 -18.10 7.46
C LEU A 439 13.89 -17.94 6.56
N GLU A 440 14.71 -18.98 6.44
CA GLU A 440 15.89 -18.96 5.59
C GLU A 440 15.50 -18.70 4.12
N GLY A 441 16.14 -17.71 3.52
CA GLY A 441 15.82 -17.25 2.14
C GLY A 441 14.58 -16.37 2.02
N ALA A 442 13.84 -16.09 3.11
CA ALA A 442 12.77 -15.09 3.09
C ALA A 442 13.36 -13.68 3.07
N ASN A 443 13.01 -12.89 2.06
CA ASN A 443 13.41 -11.49 1.98
C ASN A 443 12.51 -10.60 2.86
N TYR A 444 12.43 -10.94 4.15
CA TYR A 444 11.58 -10.27 5.13
C TYR A 444 12.31 -10.17 6.46
N GLU A 445 12.35 -8.97 7.04
CA GLU A 445 13.02 -8.77 8.32
C GLU A 445 12.19 -9.32 9.47
N PHE A 446 12.75 -10.27 10.22
CA PHE A 446 12.13 -10.75 11.43
C PHE A 446 13.13 -10.78 12.59
N LYS A 447 12.76 -10.15 13.72
CA LYS A 447 13.60 -10.14 14.91
C LYS A 447 12.76 -10.35 16.17
N VAL A 448 13.25 -11.18 17.06
CA VAL A 448 12.72 -11.30 18.42
C VAL A 448 13.59 -10.46 19.35
N CYS A 449 12.98 -9.52 20.03
CA CYS A 449 13.64 -8.58 20.94
C CYS A 449 13.76 -9.17 22.35
N GLU A 450 14.79 -8.78 23.08
CA GLU A 450 15.02 -9.21 24.45
C GLU A 450 14.13 -8.44 25.44
N SER A 451 13.70 -7.22 25.09
CA SER A 451 12.86 -6.38 25.93
C SER A 451 11.87 -5.55 25.10
N ALA A 452 10.83 -5.06 25.75
CA ALA A 452 9.89 -4.12 25.14
C ALA A 452 10.55 -2.76 24.84
N THR A 453 11.55 -2.39 25.61
CA THR A 453 12.37 -1.19 25.41
C THR A 453 13.17 -1.28 24.10
N GLU A 454 13.86 -2.40 23.87
CA GLU A 454 14.56 -2.65 22.59
C GLU A 454 13.60 -2.61 21.40
N LEU A 455 12.44 -3.25 21.53
CA LEU A 455 11.39 -3.21 20.50
C LEU A 455 10.99 -1.78 20.16
N LYS A 456 10.78 -0.93 21.19
CA LYS A 456 10.41 0.47 21.02
C LYS A 456 11.48 1.25 20.27
N GLU A 457 12.73 1.11 20.67
CA GLU A 457 13.87 1.80 20.03
C GLU A 457 13.99 1.44 18.56
N LEU A 458 13.85 0.16 18.21
CA LEU A 458 13.88 -0.30 16.83
C LEU A 458 12.75 0.30 15.99
N ILE A 459 11.52 0.31 16.52
CA ILE A 459 10.36 0.88 15.83
C ILE A 459 10.48 2.40 15.69
N GLU A 460 10.93 3.12 16.70
CA GLU A 460 11.19 4.56 16.61
C GLU A 460 12.25 4.87 15.54
N ARG A 461 13.33 4.08 15.50
CA ARG A 461 14.37 4.21 14.48
C ARG A 461 13.82 4.01 13.07
N ARG A 462 13.01 2.96 12.85
CA ARG A 462 12.35 2.71 11.56
C ARG A 462 11.35 3.80 11.20
N ASN A 463 10.63 4.32 12.21
CA ASN A 463 9.61 5.36 11.98
C ASN A 463 10.19 6.70 11.51
N ARG A 464 11.44 7.03 11.88
CA ARG A 464 12.12 8.26 11.43
C ARG A 464 12.29 8.34 9.92
N LEU A 465 12.29 7.19 9.23
CA LEU A 465 12.49 7.15 7.77
C LEU A 465 11.29 7.72 6.99
N ASN A 466 10.06 7.35 7.39
CA ASN A 466 8.87 7.69 6.61
C ASN A 466 7.54 7.68 7.39
N ASN A 467 7.61 7.71 8.72
CA ASN A 467 6.43 7.64 9.60
C ASN A 467 5.53 6.39 9.39
N ARG A 468 6.09 5.25 8.95
CA ARG A 468 5.35 4.02 8.65
C ARG A 468 5.77 2.82 9.52
N ALA A 469 6.14 3.07 10.78
CA ALA A 469 6.41 2.02 11.74
C ALA A 469 5.68 2.28 13.05
N ARG A 470 5.01 1.26 13.61
CA ARG A 470 4.20 1.38 14.84
C ARG A 470 4.35 0.13 15.71
N MET A 471 4.20 0.33 17.02
CA MET A 471 4.02 -0.76 17.97
C MET A 471 2.55 -1.14 18.09
N VAL A 472 2.28 -2.44 18.22
CA VAL A 472 0.95 -2.99 18.47
C VAL A 472 1.04 -4.10 19.50
N ALA A 473 -0.05 -4.38 20.20
CA ALA A 473 -0.07 -5.44 21.20
C ALA A 473 -1.39 -6.22 21.21
N GLY A 474 -1.36 -7.44 21.74
CA GLY A 474 -2.54 -8.17 22.18
C GLY A 474 -3.28 -7.37 23.26
N TYR A 475 -4.60 -7.44 23.26
CA TYR A 475 -5.43 -6.61 24.16
C TYR A 475 -5.46 -7.19 25.60
N CYS A 476 -4.29 -7.23 26.27
CA CYS A 476 -4.11 -7.83 27.58
C CYS A 476 -4.14 -6.82 28.75
N TRP A 477 -3.96 -5.55 28.47
CA TRP A 477 -3.90 -4.48 29.47
C TRP A 477 -5.13 -3.61 29.43
N ASP A 478 -5.62 -3.19 30.62
CA ASP A 478 -6.76 -2.29 30.72
C ASP A 478 -6.40 -0.88 30.25
N TRP A 479 -7.34 -0.19 29.62
CA TRP A 479 -7.15 1.15 29.07
C TRP A 479 -7.33 2.23 30.12
N LEU A 480 -6.33 2.43 30.98
CA LEU A 480 -6.31 3.41 32.06
C LEU A 480 -6.18 4.84 31.53
N SER A 481 -5.48 5.02 30.42
CA SER A 481 -5.27 6.32 29.77
C SER A 481 -6.50 6.83 29.01
N ARG A 482 -7.61 6.11 29.00
CA ARG A 482 -8.83 6.53 28.31
C ARG A 482 -9.43 7.76 28.99
N LYS A 483 -9.61 8.85 28.22
CA LYS A 483 -10.36 10.03 28.68
C LYS A 483 -11.82 9.67 28.97
N THR A 484 -12.28 10.03 30.15
CA THR A 484 -13.67 9.88 30.56
C THR A 484 -14.10 11.16 31.28
N LYS A 485 -15.41 11.35 31.53
CA LYS A 485 -15.89 12.46 32.33
C LYS A 485 -15.30 12.48 33.76
N SER A 486 -15.01 11.28 34.30
CA SER A 486 -14.38 11.12 35.63
C SER A 486 -12.84 11.17 35.59
N ASN A 487 -12.22 11.04 34.41
CA ASN A 487 -10.76 11.12 34.21
C ASN A 487 -10.45 11.96 32.96
N PRO A 488 -10.59 13.30 33.03
CA PRO A 488 -10.44 14.17 31.85
C PRO A 488 -8.99 14.33 31.39
N VAL A 489 -8.01 14.12 32.25
CA VAL A 489 -6.57 14.22 31.97
C VAL A 489 -5.85 12.96 32.52
N PRO A 490 -5.95 11.83 31.88
CA PRO A 490 -5.31 10.61 32.36
C PRO A 490 -3.78 10.74 32.34
N ARG A 491 -3.13 10.46 33.48
CA ARG A 491 -1.67 10.49 33.62
C ARG A 491 -1.02 9.10 33.63
N ASP A 492 -1.82 8.05 33.83
CA ASP A 492 -1.33 6.69 33.93
C ASP A 492 -0.97 6.08 32.57
N TYR A 493 0.02 5.20 32.57
CA TYR A 493 0.37 4.36 31.47
C TYR A 493 -0.39 3.04 31.55
N ASP A 494 -0.84 2.56 30.39
CA ASP A 494 -1.65 1.33 30.29
C ASP A 494 -0.77 0.08 30.31
N ILE A 495 0.38 0.13 29.66
CA ILE A 495 1.34 -0.96 29.50
C ILE A 495 2.61 -0.57 30.23
N LYS A 496 3.03 -1.41 31.19
CA LYS A 496 4.27 -1.25 31.96
C LYS A 496 5.00 -2.61 31.95
N LEU A 497 6.19 -2.64 31.37
CA LEU A 497 7.01 -3.82 31.17
C LEU A 497 8.47 -3.52 31.59
N ASP A 498 9.35 -4.49 31.49
CA ASP A 498 10.80 -4.39 31.74
C ASP A 498 11.10 -3.78 33.13
N GLY A 499 10.40 -4.25 34.17
CA GLY A 499 10.57 -3.72 35.54
C GLY A 499 10.10 -2.28 35.72
N GLY A 500 9.49 -1.66 34.70
CA GLY A 500 9.01 -0.28 34.68
C GLY A 500 9.82 0.64 33.77
N ASP A 501 10.83 0.14 33.09
CA ASP A 501 11.61 0.91 32.08
C ASP A 501 10.78 1.17 30.83
N PHE A 502 10.01 0.18 30.38
CA PHE A 502 9.03 0.39 29.31
C PHE A 502 7.69 0.86 29.86
N LYS A 503 7.22 2.00 29.37
CA LYS A 503 5.89 2.57 29.69
C LYS A 503 5.25 3.10 28.43
N ALA A 504 4.03 2.67 28.13
CA ALA A 504 3.29 3.14 26.98
C ALA A 504 1.79 3.31 27.30
N LYS A 505 1.14 4.16 26.52
CA LYS A 505 -0.32 4.29 26.49
C LYS A 505 -0.85 3.54 25.30
N TRP A 506 -2.07 3.01 25.40
CA TRP A 506 -2.82 2.60 24.21
C TRP A 506 -3.06 3.80 23.31
N ASN A 507 -3.33 3.55 22.05
CA ASN A 507 -3.70 4.58 21.11
C ASN A 507 -4.70 5.56 21.72
N LEU A 508 -4.34 6.85 21.75
CA LEU A 508 -5.16 7.87 22.41
C LEU A 508 -6.50 8.05 21.70
N SER A 509 -7.55 8.28 22.47
CA SER A 509 -8.88 8.52 21.90
C SER A 509 -8.94 9.80 21.04
N GLU A 510 -8.02 10.74 21.25
CA GLU A 510 -7.85 11.97 20.44
C GLU A 510 -7.31 11.68 19.06
N ASP A 511 -6.46 10.65 18.90
CA ASP A 511 -5.93 10.21 17.63
C ASP A 511 -6.93 9.34 16.87
N GLY A 512 -7.80 8.67 17.61
CA GLY A 512 -8.93 7.94 17.07
C GLY A 512 -8.53 6.99 15.95
N SER A 513 -9.28 7.02 14.87
CA SER A 513 -9.04 6.21 13.67
C SER A 513 -7.84 6.69 12.82
N LEU A 514 -7.27 7.86 13.12
CA LEU A 514 -6.09 8.41 12.43
C LEU A 514 -4.76 8.06 13.11
N TRP A 515 -4.79 7.25 14.16
CA TRP A 515 -3.61 6.85 14.93
C TRP A 515 -2.43 6.41 14.05
N ILE A 516 -2.67 5.62 13.01
CA ILE A 516 -1.60 5.06 12.17
C ILE A 516 -0.84 6.11 11.35
N VAL A 517 -1.47 7.24 11.04
CA VAL A 517 -0.89 8.31 10.19
C VAL A 517 -0.32 9.48 10.98
N LYS A 518 -0.73 9.66 12.23
CA LYS A 518 -0.23 10.76 13.07
C LYS A 518 1.21 10.51 13.53
N PRO A 519 2.16 11.44 13.34
CA PRO A 519 3.57 11.23 13.70
C PRO A 519 3.79 10.94 15.19
N ALA A 520 3.11 11.66 16.08
CA ALA A 520 3.28 11.53 17.52
C ALA A 520 2.85 10.14 18.06
N SER A 521 1.98 9.42 17.33
CA SER A 521 1.44 8.13 17.77
C SER A 521 2.46 6.98 17.76
N VAL A 522 3.68 7.21 17.26
CA VAL A 522 4.79 6.24 17.41
C VAL A 522 5.13 5.94 18.87
N GLN A 523 4.80 6.86 19.78
CA GLN A 523 4.99 6.72 21.23
C GLN A 523 3.89 5.86 21.89
N GLU A 524 2.86 5.50 21.15
CA GLU A 524 1.71 4.77 21.63
C GLU A 524 1.73 3.34 21.11
N VAL A 525 0.98 2.46 21.77
CA VAL A 525 0.78 1.09 21.32
C VAL A 525 -0.62 0.96 20.75
N GLY A 526 -0.71 0.53 19.48
CA GLY A 526 -1.99 0.26 18.85
C GLY A 526 -2.53 -1.13 19.19
N CYS A 527 -3.81 -1.33 18.95
CA CYS A 527 -4.43 -2.64 19.04
C CYS A 527 -4.89 -3.12 17.65
N ILE A 528 -5.40 -4.33 17.59
CA ILE A 528 -5.89 -4.92 16.34
C ILE A 528 -6.94 -4.04 15.63
N HIS A 529 -7.76 -3.32 16.37
CA HIS A 529 -8.83 -2.49 15.81
C HIS A 529 -8.33 -1.20 15.15
N THR A 530 -7.14 -0.72 15.53
CA THR A 530 -6.54 0.52 15.00
C THR A 530 -5.60 0.27 13.82
N CYS A 531 -5.11 -0.96 13.63
CA CYS A 531 -4.18 -1.30 12.55
C CYS A 531 -4.79 -2.19 11.46
N GLN A 532 -5.92 -2.85 11.69
CA GLN A 532 -6.52 -3.75 10.70
C GLN A 532 -7.05 -2.96 9.49
N GLY A 533 -6.76 -3.46 8.29
CA GLY A 533 -7.11 -2.80 7.02
C GLY A 533 -6.14 -1.70 6.58
N LEU A 534 -5.08 -1.42 7.36
CA LEU A 534 -4.05 -0.44 7.05
C LEU A 534 -2.66 -1.10 6.97
N GLU A 535 -1.71 -0.45 6.34
CA GLU A 535 -0.36 -0.99 6.08
C GLU A 535 0.71 -0.16 6.75
N LEU A 536 1.72 -0.85 7.27
CA LEU A 536 2.96 -0.31 7.83
C LEU A 536 4.15 -0.88 7.07
N ASP A 537 5.27 -0.19 7.07
CA ASP A 537 6.52 -0.76 6.59
C ASP A 537 7.09 -1.74 7.62
N TYR A 538 7.08 -1.33 8.89
CA TYR A 538 7.54 -2.16 10.01
C TYR A 538 6.51 -2.19 11.13
N VAL A 539 6.38 -3.34 11.76
CA VAL A 539 5.49 -3.52 12.92
C VAL A 539 6.27 -4.10 14.10
N GLY A 540 6.10 -3.52 15.28
CA GLY A 540 6.57 -4.07 16.55
C GLY A 540 5.41 -4.71 17.30
N VAL A 541 5.48 -5.99 17.59
CA VAL A 541 4.39 -6.75 18.22
C VAL A 541 4.75 -7.15 19.64
N ILE A 542 3.96 -6.73 20.61
CA ILE A 542 4.04 -7.19 22.00
C ILE A 542 3.03 -8.33 22.19
N ILE A 543 3.54 -9.54 22.46
CA ILE A 543 2.72 -10.70 22.80
C ILE A 543 2.50 -10.70 24.30
N GLY A 544 1.23 -10.63 24.68
CA GLY A 544 0.79 -10.62 26.07
C GLY A 544 0.62 -12.03 26.67
N PRO A 545 0.20 -12.11 27.95
CA PRO A 545 0.02 -13.38 28.65
C PRO A 545 -1.17 -14.21 28.16
N ASP A 546 -1.93 -13.74 27.20
CA ASP A 546 -3.04 -14.48 26.56
C ASP A 546 -2.58 -15.51 25.53
N LEU A 547 -1.30 -15.46 25.09
CA LEU A 547 -0.66 -16.44 24.26
C LEU A 547 0.73 -16.76 24.79
N VAL A 548 0.94 -17.98 25.23
CA VAL A 548 2.22 -18.46 25.76
C VAL A 548 2.58 -19.80 25.13
N VAL A 549 3.86 -20.17 25.21
CA VAL A 549 4.34 -21.48 24.79
C VAL A 549 4.71 -22.28 26.04
N ARG A 550 4.30 -23.54 26.07
CA ARG A 550 4.66 -24.52 27.12
C ARG A 550 4.99 -25.87 26.49
N ASP A 551 6.15 -26.37 26.76
CA ASP A 551 6.64 -27.64 26.20
C ASP A 551 6.52 -27.67 24.66
N GLY A 552 6.85 -26.56 23.99
CA GLY A 552 6.77 -26.40 22.52
C GLY A 552 5.36 -26.28 21.96
N LYS A 553 4.32 -26.20 22.82
CA LYS A 553 2.92 -26.00 22.40
C LYS A 553 2.45 -24.58 22.67
N VAL A 554 1.81 -23.96 21.66
CA VAL A 554 1.15 -22.67 21.82
C VAL A 554 -0.14 -22.89 22.62
N VAL A 555 -0.24 -22.21 23.76
CA VAL A 555 -1.37 -22.26 24.68
C VAL A 555 -1.99 -20.86 24.79
N THR A 556 -3.29 -20.75 24.60
CA THR A 556 -4.01 -19.49 24.71
C THR A 556 -4.90 -19.46 25.94
N ASP A 557 -5.04 -18.28 26.57
CA ASP A 557 -5.89 -18.05 27.72
C ASP A 557 -6.70 -16.75 27.56
N ALA A 558 -7.97 -16.90 27.19
CA ALA A 558 -8.92 -15.78 27.07
C ALA A 558 -9.13 -15.00 28.39
N ALA A 559 -8.84 -15.60 29.55
CA ALA A 559 -8.99 -14.94 30.86
C ALA A 559 -7.88 -13.91 31.11
N LYS A 560 -6.77 -13.98 30.38
CA LYS A 560 -5.65 -13.03 30.45
C LYS A 560 -5.86 -11.77 29.60
N ARG A 561 -6.90 -11.74 28.79
CA ARG A 561 -7.28 -10.53 28.06
C ARG A 561 -7.97 -9.52 28.97
N SER A 562 -7.81 -8.24 28.65
CA SER A 562 -8.46 -7.15 29.36
C SER A 562 -9.99 -7.33 29.39
N LYS A 563 -10.61 -6.96 30.50
CA LYS A 563 -12.08 -6.93 30.65
C LYS A 563 -12.75 -5.98 29.63
N GLY A 564 -12.02 -4.99 29.13
CA GLY A 564 -12.46 -4.07 28.12
C GLY A 564 -12.44 -4.64 26.69
N ASP A 565 -11.84 -5.81 26.46
CA ASP A 565 -11.77 -6.43 25.15
C ASP A 565 -13.14 -6.95 24.69
N SER A 566 -13.68 -6.26 23.68
CA SER A 566 -14.95 -6.66 23.06
C SER A 566 -14.81 -7.86 22.11
N SER A 567 -13.59 -8.19 21.67
CA SER A 567 -13.37 -9.25 20.68
C SER A 567 -13.80 -10.64 21.18
N ILE A 568 -13.64 -10.89 22.47
CA ILE A 568 -14.03 -12.14 23.13
C ILE A 568 -15.36 -12.04 23.90
N LYS A 569 -16.13 -10.97 23.68
CA LYS A 569 -17.42 -10.80 24.34
C LYS A 569 -18.43 -11.85 23.88
N GLY A 570 -18.79 -12.76 24.77
CA GLY A 570 -19.58 -13.96 24.50
C GLY A 570 -18.92 -15.25 25.00
N TYR A 571 -17.59 -15.25 25.16
CA TYR A 571 -16.80 -16.38 25.65
C TYR A 571 -17.36 -16.99 26.95
N LYS A 572 -17.59 -16.14 27.98
CA LYS A 572 -18.08 -16.59 29.29
C LYS A 572 -19.49 -17.21 29.25
N GLY A 573 -20.29 -16.80 28.29
CA GLY A 573 -21.64 -17.35 28.06
C GLY A 573 -21.53 -18.76 27.49
N LEU A 574 -20.80 -18.90 26.36
CA LEU A 574 -20.60 -20.19 25.72
C LEU A 574 -19.83 -21.17 26.59
N LEU A 575 -18.88 -20.70 27.40
CA LEU A 575 -18.11 -21.56 28.33
C LEU A 575 -18.98 -22.31 29.32
N LYS A 576 -20.16 -21.78 29.66
CA LYS A 576 -21.14 -22.42 30.56
C LYS A 576 -21.97 -23.49 29.87
N THR A 577 -22.20 -23.39 28.59
CA THR A 577 -23.08 -24.27 27.80
C THR A 577 -22.29 -25.29 26.99
N ASP A 578 -21.17 -24.86 26.41
CA ASP A 578 -20.23 -25.69 25.64
C ASP A 578 -18.80 -25.20 25.85
N SER A 579 -18.10 -25.83 26.80
CA SER A 579 -16.76 -25.42 27.20
C SER A 579 -15.69 -25.75 26.14
N VAL A 580 -15.92 -26.75 25.30
CA VAL A 580 -14.97 -27.14 24.23
C VAL A 580 -15.04 -26.14 23.12
N ALA A 581 -16.23 -25.93 22.55
CA ALA A 581 -16.43 -24.95 21.48
C ALA A 581 -16.02 -23.52 21.89
N ALA A 582 -16.25 -23.14 23.16
CA ALA A 582 -15.82 -21.83 23.66
C ALA A 582 -14.31 -21.68 23.65
N ARG A 583 -13.56 -22.69 24.07
CA ARG A 583 -12.08 -22.64 24.10
C ARG A 583 -11.50 -22.69 22.71
N GLU A 584 -11.98 -23.54 21.82
CA GLU A 584 -11.56 -23.64 20.43
C GLU A 584 -11.77 -22.30 19.69
N LYS A 585 -12.95 -21.70 19.86
CA LYS A 585 -13.23 -20.39 19.25
C LYS A 585 -12.36 -19.27 19.82
N ALA A 586 -12.09 -19.28 21.12
CA ALA A 586 -11.21 -18.31 21.76
C ALA A 586 -9.74 -18.49 21.32
N ASP A 587 -9.27 -19.75 21.24
CA ASP A 587 -7.93 -20.09 20.73
C ASP A 587 -7.73 -19.51 19.32
N LEU A 588 -8.68 -19.80 18.42
CA LEU A 588 -8.63 -19.28 17.06
C LEU A 588 -8.60 -17.75 17.00
N ILE A 589 -9.45 -17.06 17.77
CA ILE A 589 -9.49 -15.59 17.82
C ILE A 589 -8.16 -15.00 18.31
N ILE A 590 -7.56 -15.59 19.35
CA ILE A 590 -6.29 -15.10 19.91
C ILE A 590 -5.16 -15.32 18.90
N LYS A 591 -5.03 -16.52 18.34
CA LYS A 591 -4.04 -16.83 17.32
C LYS A 591 -4.18 -15.94 16.07
N ASN A 592 -5.39 -15.80 15.57
CA ASN A 592 -5.67 -14.91 14.43
C ASN A 592 -5.37 -13.43 14.74
N THR A 593 -5.56 -12.99 16.00
CA THR A 593 -5.16 -11.65 16.41
C THR A 593 -3.66 -11.46 16.23
N TYR A 594 -2.82 -12.34 16.78
CA TYR A 594 -1.37 -12.23 16.63
C TYR A 594 -0.90 -12.46 15.20
N ARG A 595 -1.47 -13.42 14.47
CA ARG A 595 -1.25 -13.58 13.03
C ARG A 595 -1.49 -12.28 12.29
N THR A 596 -2.62 -11.62 12.55
CA THR A 596 -2.97 -10.37 11.89
C THR A 596 -2.02 -9.24 12.28
N LEU A 597 -1.63 -9.11 13.55
CA LEU A 597 -0.67 -8.10 14.01
C LEU A 597 0.70 -8.32 13.37
N MET A 598 1.22 -9.54 13.37
CA MET A 598 2.55 -9.88 12.84
C MET A 598 2.64 -9.72 11.32
N THR A 599 1.52 -9.71 10.61
CA THR A 599 1.46 -9.54 9.16
C THR A 599 1.15 -8.10 8.71
N ARG A 600 1.16 -7.11 9.63
CA ARG A 600 0.92 -5.69 9.27
C ARG A 600 2.11 -5.00 8.64
N GLY A 601 3.34 -5.42 8.95
CA GLY A 601 4.54 -4.91 8.32
C GLY A 601 4.69 -5.44 6.90
N THR A 602 4.95 -4.57 5.94
CA THR A 602 5.24 -4.98 4.56
C THR A 602 6.70 -5.41 4.40
N LYS A 603 7.63 -4.84 5.17
CA LYS A 603 9.07 -5.06 5.11
C LYS A 603 9.62 -5.86 6.30
N GLY A 604 9.01 -5.72 7.48
CA GLY A 604 9.51 -6.42 8.66
C GLY A 604 8.56 -6.42 9.85
N CYS A 605 8.80 -7.41 10.72
CA CYS A 605 8.11 -7.60 11.98
C CYS A 605 9.11 -7.87 13.11
N TYR A 606 9.05 -7.07 14.16
CA TYR A 606 9.82 -7.26 15.37
C TYR A 606 8.88 -7.68 16.50
N VAL A 607 9.28 -8.67 17.28
CA VAL A 607 8.39 -9.27 18.29
C VAL A 607 9.06 -9.29 19.65
N TYR A 608 8.29 -9.02 20.69
CA TYR A 608 8.65 -9.27 22.07
C TYR A 608 7.50 -9.97 22.79
N SER A 609 7.78 -11.06 23.51
CA SER A 609 6.81 -11.73 24.37
C SER A 609 7.07 -11.39 25.83
N THR A 610 6.00 -11.12 26.59
CA THR A 610 6.11 -10.94 28.05
C THR A 610 6.42 -12.24 28.81
N ASP A 611 6.39 -13.39 28.13
CA ASP A 611 6.71 -14.70 28.64
C ASP A 611 8.07 -15.20 28.11
N PRO A 612 9.05 -15.48 28.97
CA PRO A 612 10.40 -15.84 28.54
C PRO A 612 10.48 -17.13 27.69
N GLU A 613 9.67 -18.15 28.02
CA GLU A 613 9.66 -19.41 27.26
C GLU A 613 9.13 -19.17 25.85
N THR A 614 8.10 -18.34 25.71
CA THR A 614 7.55 -17.93 24.43
C THR A 614 8.57 -17.12 23.62
N ASN A 615 9.31 -16.22 24.27
CA ASN A 615 10.36 -15.46 23.61
C ASN A 615 11.46 -16.35 23.05
N LEU A 616 11.94 -17.32 23.87
CA LEU A 616 12.93 -18.31 23.45
C LEU A 616 12.44 -19.20 22.30
N TYR A 617 11.17 -19.65 22.39
CA TYR A 617 10.55 -20.41 21.30
C TYR A 617 10.56 -19.64 19.99
N LEU A 618 10.13 -18.38 20.00
CA LEU A 618 10.11 -17.52 18.80
C LEU A 618 11.51 -17.26 18.26
N GLN A 619 12.53 -17.06 19.12
CA GLN A 619 13.92 -16.92 18.71
C GLN A 619 14.41 -18.18 18.00
N THR A 620 14.09 -19.36 18.56
CA THR A 620 14.48 -20.65 17.97
C THR A 620 13.82 -20.88 16.61
N GLN A 621 12.52 -20.57 16.49
CA GLN A 621 11.78 -20.72 15.23
C GLN A 621 12.20 -19.67 14.19
N GLY A 622 12.62 -18.47 14.61
CA GLY A 622 13.09 -17.39 13.76
C GLY A 622 14.57 -17.47 13.39
N ALA A 623 15.28 -18.53 13.80
CA ALA A 623 16.69 -18.73 13.44
C ALA A 623 16.85 -18.82 11.92
N GLY A 624 17.82 -18.07 11.36
CA GLY A 624 18.05 -17.96 9.91
C GLY A 624 17.27 -16.82 9.22
N ALA A 625 16.43 -16.07 9.95
CA ALA A 625 15.88 -14.82 9.43
C ALA A 625 17.00 -13.81 9.17
N LEU A 626 16.93 -13.07 8.07
CA LEU A 626 17.81 -11.94 7.81
C LEU A 626 17.61 -10.93 8.94
N LEU A 627 18.63 -10.76 9.77
CA LEU A 627 18.74 -9.59 10.63
C LEU A 627 19.16 -8.43 9.73
N PRO A 628 18.45 -7.31 9.75
CA PRO A 628 18.89 -6.15 9.01
C PRO A 628 20.25 -5.73 9.57
N GLU A 629 21.26 -5.72 8.73
CA GLU A 629 22.38 -4.84 8.94
C GLU A 629 21.78 -3.42 8.88
N PHE A 630 21.75 -2.75 10.01
CA PHE A 630 21.52 -1.33 10.01
C PHE A 630 22.81 -0.71 9.46
N GLU A 631 22.90 -0.52 8.14
CA GLU A 631 23.65 0.64 7.69
C GLU A 631 22.98 1.79 8.43
N GLU A 632 23.69 2.33 9.42
CA GLU A 632 23.31 3.64 9.90
C GLU A 632 23.26 4.49 8.64
N PRO A 633 22.12 5.07 8.26
CA PRO A 633 22.19 6.18 7.35
C PRO A 633 23.23 7.05 8.06
N GLU A 634 24.34 7.32 7.41
CA GLU A 634 25.24 8.36 7.89
C GLU A 634 24.30 9.50 8.18
N ILE A 635 23.96 9.68 9.46
CA ILE A 635 23.35 10.91 9.92
C ILE A 635 24.39 11.90 9.45
N PRO A 636 24.07 12.77 8.48
CA PRO A 636 25.01 13.75 8.07
C PRO A 636 25.49 14.35 9.37
N LYS A 637 26.77 14.15 9.73
CA LYS A 637 27.36 14.63 11.01
C LYS A 637 27.30 16.14 11.13
N THR A 638 26.69 16.76 10.12
CA THR A 638 26.22 18.11 10.05
C THR A 638 24.76 18.10 9.65
N PRO A 639 23.82 18.72 10.42
CA PRO A 639 22.51 19.07 9.89
C PRO A 639 22.75 19.77 8.55
N PRO A 640 21.86 19.59 7.54
CA PRO A 640 22.01 20.24 6.26
C PRO A 640 22.35 21.69 6.56
N ALA A 641 23.51 22.13 6.11
CA ALA A 641 24.02 23.47 6.45
C ALA A 641 22.96 24.44 5.98
N TYR A 642 22.30 25.11 6.90
CA TYR A 642 21.42 26.22 6.55
C TYR A 642 22.23 27.19 5.70
N PRO A 643 21.69 27.74 4.61
CA PRO A 643 22.41 28.68 3.77
C PRO A 643 22.68 30.02 4.49
N PHE A 644 22.37 30.10 5.77
CA PHE A 644 22.52 31.26 6.63
C PHE A 644 22.92 30.84 8.06
N PRO A 645 23.53 31.71 8.87
CA PRO A 645 23.87 31.46 10.27
C PRO A 645 22.62 31.22 11.11
N ILE A 646 22.62 30.16 11.94
CA ILE A 646 21.60 29.89 12.92
C ILE A 646 21.98 30.53 14.24
N LEU A 647 21.04 31.25 14.84
CA LEU A 647 21.23 32.00 16.09
C LEU A 647 20.47 31.35 17.23
N SER A 648 21.06 31.32 18.39
CA SER A 648 20.33 31.04 19.65
C SER A 648 19.33 32.18 19.96
N PRO A 649 18.34 31.99 20.81
CA PRO A 649 17.40 33.04 21.20
C PRO A 649 18.10 34.27 21.81
N GLU A 650 19.21 34.07 22.52
CA GLU A 650 20.01 35.15 23.11
C GLU A 650 20.81 35.96 22.06
N GLU A 651 21.36 35.27 21.07
CA GLU A 651 22.05 35.90 19.94
C GLU A 651 21.09 36.66 19.04
N ALA A 652 19.89 36.05 18.81
CA ALA A 652 18.86 36.67 18.00
C ALA A 652 18.32 37.96 18.61
N ALA A 653 18.24 38.06 19.93
CA ALA A 653 17.82 39.27 20.63
C ALA A 653 18.78 40.44 20.40
N ASN A 654 20.04 40.17 20.11
CA ASN A 654 21.11 41.15 19.87
C ASN A 654 21.43 41.34 18.38
N CYS A 655 20.84 40.59 17.47
CA CYS A 655 21.04 40.65 16.03
C CYS A 655 19.91 41.42 15.35
N PRO A 656 20.18 42.62 14.77
CA PRO A 656 19.14 43.44 14.13
C PRO A 656 18.49 42.75 12.90
N ASN A 657 19.21 41.79 12.31
CA ASN A 657 18.80 41.09 11.09
C ASN A 657 18.33 39.65 11.34
N ALA A 658 18.02 39.29 12.60
CA ALA A 658 17.50 38.00 12.97
C ALA A 658 16.02 37.86 12.62
N VAL A 659 15.67 36.69 12.07
CA VAL A 659 14.28 36.31 11.77
C VAL A 659 14.03 34.87 12.25
N PRO A 660 12.81 34.55 12.71
CA PRO A 660 12.47 33.18 13.09
C PRO A 660 12.40 32.25 11.88
N ILE A 661 12.80 31.01 12.10
CA ILE A 661 12.66 29.92 11.13
C ILE A 661 11.40 29.13 11.44
N PHE A 662 10.57 28.92 10.44
CA PHE A 662 9.40 28.07 10.50
C PHE A 662 9.63 26.73 9.80
N ASP A 663 9.52 25.64 10.54
CA ASP A 663 9.41 24.31 9.91
C ASP A 663 7.94 24.05 9.57
N ILE A 664 7.59 24.23 8.29
CA ILE A 664 6.24 24.01 7.76
C ILE A 664 5.81 22.55 7.96
N LYS A 665 6.74 21.59 8.13
CA LYS A 665 6.44 20.18 8.39
C LYS A 665 5.94 19.90 9.80
N ILE A 666 6.32 20.71 10.80
CA ILE A 666 5.99 20.48 12.20
C ILE A 666 4.69 21.20 12.61
N ALA A 667 4.25 22.16 11.84
CA ALA A 667 3.14 23.07 12.20
C ALA A 667 1.74 22.47 11.94
N ALA A 668 1.50 21.22 12.32
CA ALA A 668 0.21 20.54 12.15
C ALA A 668 -0.81 20.80 13.27
N GLY A 669 -0.71 21.91 14.02
CA GLY A 669 -1.64 22.28 15.10
C GLY A 669 -2.06 23.76 15.06
N ASP A 670 -3.17 24.10 15.74
CA ASP A 670 -3.61 25.49 15.91
C ASP A 670 -2.53 26.33 16.61
N PHE A 671 -1.93 27.28 15.89
CA PHE A 671 -1.00 28.22 16.46
C PHE A 671 -1.72 29.33 17.24
N SER A 672 -1.60 29.31 18.57
CA SER A 672 -1.85 30.51 19.36
C SER A 672 -0.65 31.48 19.26
N LYS A 673 -0.91 32.80 19.34
CA LYS A 673 0.16 33.82 19.32
C LYS A 673 1.25 33.61 20.38
N GLU A 674 1.00 32.82 21.39
CA GLU A 674 1.89 32.55 22.54
C GLU A 674 2.83 31.37 22.31
N GLN A 675 2.51 30.43 21.43
CA GLN A 675 3.40 29.33 21.02
C GLN A 675 4.50 29.79 20.05
N TRP A 676 4.38 30.94 19.46
CA TRP A 676 5.33 31.55 18.54
C TRP A 676 6.71 31.86 19.16
N LEU A 677 6.83 31.87 20.48
CA LEU A 677 8.00 32.43 21.17
C LEU A 677 8.82 31.42 21.97
N GLN A 678 8.38 30.16 22.13
CA GLN A 678 9.05 29.24 23.09
C GLN A 678 9.98 28.19 22.45
N ASP A 679 9.87 27.85 21.13
CA ASP A 679 10.66 26.77 20.52
C ASP A 679 11.19 27.10 19.09
N CYS A 680 11.27 28.37 18.69
CA CYS A 680 11.74 28.74 17.35
C CYS A 680 13.26 28.86 17.29
N GLN A 681 13.87 28.29 16.25
CA GLN A 681 15.22 28.64 15.81
C GLN A 681 15.19 29.99 15.09
N TYR A 682 16.28 30.74 15.16
CA TYR A 682 16.43 32.01 14.46
C TYR A 682 17.59 31.91 13.46
N ALA A 683 17.46 32.69 12.37
CA ALA A 683 18.51 32.83 11.38
C ALA A 683 18.87 34.30 11.18
N GLU A 684 20.14 34.58 10.91
CA GLU A 684 20.57 35.87 10.43
C GLU A 684 20.36 35.95 8.90
N LEU A 685 19.60 36.95 8.45
CA LEU A 685 19.38 37.15 7.02
C LEU A 685 20.67 37.60 6.32
N PRO A 686 20.92 37.20 5.07
CA PRO A 686 21.98 37.74 4.25
C PRO A 686 21.95 39.28 4.16
N ASP A 687 23.13 39.92 4.03
CA ASP A 687 23.31 41.39 4.09
C ASP A 687 22.43 42.19 3.11
N HIS A 688 21.98 41.59 2.05
CA HIS A 688 21.09 42.25 1.07
C HIS A 688 19.60 42.27 1.47
N PHE A 689 19.27 41.63 2.58
CA PHE A 689 17.94 41.72 3.19
C PHE A 689 18.00 42.53 4.49
N THR A 690 16.91 43.20 4.79
CA THR A 690 16.73 43.87 6.09
C THR A 690 15.55 43.25 6.80
N ALA A 691 15.76 42.71 7.97
CA ALA A 691 14.71 42.14 8.80
C ALA A 691 13.67 43.21 9.16
N LYS A 692 12.42 42.86 9.08
CA LYS A 692 11.30 43.73 9.50
C LYS A 692 10.39 42.92 10.43
N PRO A 693 9.67 43.57 11.35
CA PRO A 693 8.68 42.89 12.16
C PRO A 693 7.70 42.06 11.31
N GLY A 694 7.50 40.82 11.69
CA GLY A 694 6.63 39.90 10.97
C GLY A 694 7.28 39.13 9.82
N PHE A 695 8.59 39.28 9.58
CA PHE A 695 9.35 38.45 8.65
C PHE A 695 9.71 37.11 9.29
N PHE A 696 9.72 36.04 8.49
CA PHE A 696 10.14 34.70 8.89
C PHE A 696 10.68 33.91 7.68
N LEU A 697 11.50 32.93 7.94
CA LEU A 697 12.02 31.99 6.92
C LEU A 697 11.26 30.68 6.97
N ALA A 698 11.00 30.12 5.80
CA ALA A 698 10.43 28.80 5.67
C ALA A 698 10.98 28.11 4.41
N GLN A 699 11.24 26.80 4.52
CA GLN A 699 11.65 26.00 3.38
C GLN A 699 10.44 25.59 2.54
N VAL A 700 10.46 25.89 1.24
CA VAL A 700 9.41 25.48 0.29
C VAL A 700 9.85 24.16 -0.34
N VAL A 701 9.12 23.09 -0.05
CA VAL A 701 9.36 21.75 -0.60
C VAL A 701 8.19 21.40 -1.51
N GLY A 702 8.49 20.87 -2.69
CA GLY A 702 7.50 20.48 -3.72
C GLY A 702 7.69 21.21 -5.04
N GLU A 703 7.09 20.66 -6.10
CA GLU A 703 7.26 21.11 -7.48
C GLU A 703 6.16 22.06 -7.96
N SER A 704 5.14 22.30 -7.15
CA SER A 704 3.96 23.07 -7.57
C SER A 704 4.22 24.56 -7.84
N MET A 705 5.38 25.07 -7.45
CA MET A 705 5.83 26.46 -7.65
C MET A 705 7.20 26.58 -8.36
N ASN A 706 7.68 25.51 -8.98
CA ASN A 706 9.07 25.37 -9.45
C ASN A 706 9.49 26.37 -10.56
N ARG A 707 8.56 27.03 -11.24
CA ARG A 707 8.89 28.14 -12.15
C ARG A 707 9.39 29.38 -11.43
N ARG A 708 8.95 29.59 -10.19
CA ARG A 708 9.25 30.78 -9.40
C ARG A 708 10.09 30.49 -8.18
N ILE A 709 9.85 29.36 -7.54
CA ILE A 709 10.52 28.91 -6.32
C ILE A 709 11.02 27.49 -6.56
N PRO A 710 12.33 27.27 -6.77
CA PRO A 710 12.88 25.94 -6.91
C PRO A 710 12.59 25.07 -5.67
N ASN A 711 12.40 23.78 -5.88
CA ASN A 711 12.15 22.83 -4.79
C ASN A 711 13.31 22.85 -3.78
N GLY A 712 12.95 22.90 -2.49
CA GLY A 712 13.93 22.92 -1.39
C GLY A 712 14.47 24.32 -1.03
N SER A 713 14.06 25.38 -1.75
CA SER A 713 14.52 26.75 -1.49
C SER A 713 14.06 27.27 -0.14
N TRP A 714 14.95 27.94 0.55
CA TRP A 714 14.63 28.76 1.74
C TRP A 714 14.07 30.11 1.32
N CYS A 715 12.87 30.42 1.72
CA CYS A 715 12.15 31.60 1.30
C CYS A 715 11.84 32.51 2.49
N LEU A 716 11.99 33.81 2.28
CA LEU A 716 11.58 34.86 3.21
C LEU A 716 10.11 35.17 2.96
N PHE A 717 9.31 35.09 4.00
CA PHE A 717 7.92 35.46 4.03
C PHE A 717 7.68 36.58 5.01
N ARG A 718 6.58 37.31 4.83
CA ARG A 718 6.09 38.27 5.82
C ARG A 718 4.70 37.89 6.29
N GLN A 719 4.34 38.21 7.51
CA GLN A 719 2.97 38.09 7.98
C GLN A 719 2.01 38.86 7.09
N PRO A 720 0.77 38.36 6.85
CA PRO A 720 -0.20 39.03 6.02
C PRO A 720 -0.49 40.43 6.51
N SER A 721 -0.38 41.41 5.64
CA SER A 721 -0.77 42.80 5.90
C SER A 721 -2.17 43.08 5.39
N ASP A 722 -2.80 44.16 5.91
CA ASP A 722 -4.05 44.66 5.37
C ASP A 722 -3.89 45.06 3.91
N GLY A 723 -4.80 44.62 3.05
CA GLY A 723 -4.79 44.94 1.63
C GLY A 723 -5.12 43.74 0.72
N SER A 724 -5.11 43.98 -0.59
CA SER A 724 -5.40 42.94 -1.57
C SER A 724 -4.26 41.93 -1.69
N ARG A 725 -4.61 40.63 -1.59
CA ARG A 725 -3.69 39.50 -1.79
C ARG A 725 -3.70 38.97 -3.23
N ASN A 726 -4.57 39.51 -4.07
CA ASN A 726 -4.76 39.03 -5.43
C ASN A 726 -3.50 39.13 -6.27
N GLY A 727 -3.05 38.01 -6.83
CA GLY A 727 -1.80 37.90 -7.60
C GLY A 727 -0.54 37.68 -6.77
N LYS A 728 -0.60 37.65 -5.43
CA LYS A 728 0.56 37.40 -4.57
C LYS A 728 0.77 35.90 -4.37
N VAL A 729 2.02 35.49 -4.20
CA VAL A 729 2.37 34.14 -3.72
C VAL A 729 2.24 34.13 -2.21
N VAL A 730 1.48 33.19 -1.69
CA VAL A 730 1.15 33.10 -0.27
C VAL A 730 1.36 31.68 0.26
N ILE A 731 1.70 31.58 1.53
CA ILE A 731 1.51 30.35 2.32
C ILE A 731 0.09 30.36 2.84
N VAL A 732 -0.67 29.34 2.54
CA VAL A 732 -2.01 29.15 3.07
C VAL A 732 -2.09 27.89 3.91
N GLN A 733 -2.87 27.98 4.97
CA GLN A 733 -3.30 26.86 5.80
C GLN A 733 -4.79 26.66 5.59
N SER A 734 -5.20 25.40 5.39
CA SER A 734 -6.60 25.02 5.42
C SER A 734 -6.68 23.58 5.90
N ARG A 735 -7.73 23.27 6.65
CA ARG A 735 -8.04 21.89 7.03
C ARG A 735 -8.41 21.03 5.83
N ASP A 736 -8.78 21.67 4.75
CA ASP A 736 -9.25 21.01 3.51
C ASP A 736 -8.17 20.95 2.43
N ILE A 737 -6.98 21.50 2.66
CA ILE A 737 -5.83 21.44 1.75
C ILE A 737 -4.81 20.48 2.33
N GLN A 738 -4.47 19.43 1.57
CA GLN A 738 -3.26 18.66 1.77
C GLN A 738 -2.31 18.93 0.60
N ASP A 739 -1.10 19.33 0.93
CA ASP A 739 -0.06 19.48 -0.07
C ASP A 739 0.34 18.07 -0.59
N PRO A 740 0.27 17.82 -1.91
CA PRO A 740 0.53 16.48 -2.45
C PRO A 740 1.96 15.99 -2.22
N ASP A 741 2.92 16.91 -2.11
CA ASP A 741 4.34 16.57 -1.96
C ASP A 741 4.76 16.39 -0.50
N THR A 742 4.15 17.15 0.42
CA THR A 742 4.54 17.16 1.84
C THR A 742 3.52 16.51 2.78
N GLY A 743 2.28 16.30 2.31
CA GLY A 743 1.17 15.82 3.15
C GLY A 743 0.72 16.83 4.23
N GLY A 744 1.27 18.05 4.21
CA GLY A 744 1.00 19.10 5.18
C GLY A 744 -0.30 19.86 4.90
N GLN A 745 -0.86 20.48 5.94
CA GLN A 745 -2.02 21.37 5.82
C GLN A 745 -1.66 22.76 5.26
N TYR A 746 -0.44 22.93 4.80
CA TYR A 746 0.10 24.17 4.26
C TYR A 746 0.50 23.98 2.80
N THR A 747 0.21 24.96 1.99
CA THR A 747 0.69 24.99 0.60
C THR A 747 1.08 26.38 0.19
N VAL A 748 2.02 26.48 -0.77
CA VAL A 748 2.44 27.77 -1.37
C VAL A 748 1.83 27.85 -2.74
N LYS A 749 1.04 28.90 -3.00
CA LYS A 749 0.31 29.11 -4.26
C LYS A 749 0.16 30.60 -4.58
N ILE A 750 -0.17 30.91 -5.82
CA ILE A 750 -0.62 32.25 -6.21
C ILE A 750 -2.08 32.40 -5.79
N TYR A 751 -2.37 33.40 -4.98
CA TYR A 751 -3.71 33.69 -4.51
C TYR A 751 -4.48 34.53 -5.51
N ARG A 752 -5.66 34.10 -5.92
CA ARG A 752 -6.63 34.84 -6.72
C ARG A 752 -7.98 34.85 -6.04
N SER A 753 -8.68 35.95 -6.01
CA SER A 753 -10.03 36.01 -5.47
C SER A 753 -10.93 36.93 -6.29
N GLU A 754 -12.15 36.49 -6.50
CA GLU A 754 -13.25 37.31 -7.01
C GLU A 754 -14.11 37.75 -5.82
N LYS A 755 -14.39 39.06 -5.72
CA LYS A 755 -15.20 39.65 -4.66
C LYS A 755 -16.55 40.06 -5.21
N THR A 756 -17.61 39.82 -4.47
CA THR A 756 -18.95 40.34 -4.72
C THR A 756 -19.26 41.39 -3.64
N GLN A 757 -19.79 42.53 -4.05
CA GLN A 757 -20.23 43.59 -3.13
C GLN A 757 -21.72 43.38 -2.87
N ASN A 758 -22.12 43.16 -1.62
CA ASN A 758 -23.50 43.26 -1.15
C ASN A 758 -23.65 44.56 -0.41
N ASP A 759 -24.88 45.08 -0.29
CA ASP A 759 -25.16 46.49 0.10
C ASP A 759 -24.46 46.98 1.39
N ASP A 760 -23.96 46.10 2.25
CA ASP A 760 -23.24 46.50 3.49
C ASP A 760 -21.95 45.70 3.79
N SER A 761 -21.53 44.73 2.96
CA SER A 761 -20.32 43.96 3.17
C SER A 761 -19.72 43.37 1.89
N TRP A 762 -18.40 43.07 1.95
CA TRP A 762 -17.70 42.36 0.90
C TRP A 762 -17.61 40.89 1.27
N SER A 763 -18.02 39.99 0.36
CA SER A 763 -17.78 38.56 0.47
C SER A 763 -16.92 38.07 -0.72
N HIS A 764 -16.14 37.00 -0.48
CA HIS A 764 -15.40 36.34 -1.55
C HIS A 764 -16.35 35.39 -2.28
N ARG A 765 -16.61 35.64 -3.56
CA ARG A 765 -17.42 34.73 -4.40
C ARG A 765 -16.66 33.42 -4.68
N SER A 766 -15.36 33.50 -4.89
CA SER A 766 -14.48 32.37 -5.06
C SER A 766 -13.03 32.74 -4.73
N ILE A 767 -12.27 31.81 -4.17
CA ILE A 767 -10.83 31.90 -4.01
C ILE A 767 -10.21 30.81 -4.88
N ARG A 768 -9.21 31.19 -5.67
CA ARG A 768 -8.45 30.29 -6.52
C ARG A 768 -6.99 30.34 -6.12
N LEU A 769 -6.41 29.17 -5.78
CA LEU A 769 -5.00 29.02 -5.47
C LEU A 769 -4.30 28.36 -6.65
N GLU A 770 -3.52 29.14 -7.39
CA GLU A 770 -2.90 28.71 -8.65
C GLU A 770 -1.47 28.22 -8.42
N PRO A 771 -1.08 27.06 -8.98
CA PRO A 771 0.32 26.63 -9.04
C PRO A 771 1.08 27.46 -10.09
N ASP A 772 2.42 27.54 -9.93
CA ASP A 772 3.34 28.12 -10.93
C ASP A 772 4.44 27.09 -11.20
N SER A 773 4.07 26.03 -11.89
CA SER A 773 4.91 24.85 -12.15
C SER A 773 5.14 24.62 -13.64
N ASN A 774 6.27 23.98 -13.96
CA ASN A 774 6.55 23.44 -15.28
C ASN A 774 5.79 22.13 -15.55
N ASP A 775 5.32 21.46 -14.48
CA ASP A 775 4.51 20.26 -14.56
C ASP A 775 3.03 20.65 -14.65
N THR A 776 2.39 20.21 -15.72
CA THR A 776 0.97 20.45 -15.98
C THR A 776 0.01 19.60 -15.13
N ALA A 777 0.55 18.67 -14.35
CA ALA A 777 -0.23 17.86 -13.42
C ALA A 777 -0.74 18.65 -12.19
N PHE A 778 -0.12 19.80 -11.89
CA PHE A 778 -0.58 20.68 -10.82
C PHE A 778 -1.72 21.58 -11.30
N GLU A 779 -2.91 21.38 -10.76
CA GLU A 779 -4.09 22.18 -11.06
C GLU A 779 -4.38 23.26 -10.00
N ALA A 780 -5.14 24.28 -10.39
CA ALA A 780 -5.58 25.32 -9.47
C ALA A 780 -6.66 24.78 -8.50
N LEU A 781 -6.51 25.06 -7.22
CA LEU A 781 -7.51 24.75 -6.20
C LEU A 781 -8.58 25.86 -6.17
N LEU A 782 -9.83 25.49 -6.40
CA LEU A 782 -10.98 26.40 -6.34
C LEU A 782 -11.70 26.21 -5.00
N LEU A 783 -11.83 27.26 -4.22
CA LEU A 783 -12.53 27.31 -2.94
C LEU A 783 -13.78 28.19 -3.10
N ASP A 784 -14.95 27.66 -2.74
CA ASP A 784 -16.23 28.37 -2.74
C ASP A 784 -16.53 28.97 -1.34
N ASP A 785 -17.65 29.67 -1.19
CA ASP A 785 -18.01 30.38 0.05
C ASP A 785 -17.98 29.51 1.30
N ASP A 786 -18.36 28.23 1.20
CA ASP A 786 -18.39 27.29 2.34
C ASP A 786 -17.01 26.79 2.75
N THR A 787 -16.07 26.70 1.79
CA THR A 787 -14.68 26.22 2.01
C THR A 787 -13.70 27.36 2.28
N SER A 788 -14.06 28.59 1.96
CA SER A 788 -13.22 29.77 2.17
C SER A 788 -13.12 30.19 3.63
N ALA A 789 -14.08 29.81 4.47
CA ALA A 789 -14.14 30.20 5.89
C ALA A 789 -12.99 29.61 6.74
N ASP A 790 -12.44 28.46 6.34
CA ASP A 790 -11.33 27.77 7.02
C ASP A 790 -9.96 28.07 6.42
N LEU A 791 -9.88 28.89 5.36
CA LEU A 791 -8.61 29.25 4.71
C LEU A 791 -7.92 30.37 5.48
N LYS A 792 -6.74 30.08 6.03
CA LYS A 792 -5.90 31.06 6.70
C LYS A 792 -4.65 31.35 5.88
N VAL A 793 -4.45 32.61 5.48
CA VAL A 793 -3.18 33.03 4.89
C VAL A 793 -2.17 33.28 6.00
N ILE A 794 -1.08 32.55 6.01
CA ILE A 794 -0.04 32.57 7.07
C ILE A 794 1.07 33.57 6.72
N GLY A 795 1.43 33.66 5.44
CA GLY A 795 2.50 34.53 5.00
C GLY A 795 2.39 34.88 3.54
N GLU A 796 2.94 36.05 3.18
CA GLU A 796 3.14 36.50 1.81
C GLU A 796 4.63 36.36 1.45
N PHE A 797 4.92 35.77 0.31
CA PHE A 797 6.29 35.57 -0.20
C PHE A 797 6.96 36.90 -0.48
N VAL A 798 8.21 37.06 -0.05
CA VAL A 798 9.03 38.23 -0.25
C VAL A 798 10.15 37.93 -1.26
N ALA A 799 10.98 36.93 -0.98
CA ALA A 799 12.11 36.56 -1.82
C ALA A 799 12.62 35.15 -1.47
N ILE A 800 13.47 34.58 -2.33
CA ILE A 800 14.29 33.41 -2.02
C ILE A 800 15.52 33.90 -1.24
N ALA A 801 15.74 33.30 -0.07
CA ALA A 801 16.82 33.68 0.83
C ALA A 801 18.02 32.71 0.79
N GLY A 802 17.81 31.48 0.27
CA GLY A 802 18.86 30.48 0.16
C GLY A 802 18.42 29.22 -0.57
#